data_017b995c5e0aa9f16373c4249aef3731
#
_entry.id   017b995c5e0aa9f16373c4249aef3731
#
_cell.length_a   1.000
_cell.length_b   1.000
_cell.length_c   1.000
_cell.angle_alpha   90.00
_cell.angle_beta   90.00
_cell.angle_gamma   90.00
#
_symmetry.space_group_name_H-M   'P 1'
#
loop_
_entity.id
_entity.type
_entity.pdbx_description
1 polymer ?
#
loop_
_entity_poly.entity_id
_entity_poly.type
_entity_poly.pdbx_seq_one_letter_code
_entity_poly.pdbx_strand_id
1 'polypeptide(L)'
;MIRLLHSGKFWLKLAAFFILAAILATIGLNVLLHHVFSTDQVRRHTEAFIRKTGRTINFDRSVGRSLLPRPTLTLKNVVISTPDGNHPAILIRETKIGFAWSALWSDNASIEKWVVSGADTTLEQTPDGWNLQDLWQQPAGSTPNRLIIESSRINVRLPQGSYKIENFGLNTQRPEAGGRPFKINGTLQHNTLPLRWQGNGIWRTSGGNWETPSFHLEAAGRLNDHTLTVSTDSALLWQPQSSTLQARNFNLRADSSFHNLHLTAQSPLITLRNNHLSLNALSSAFTAGTSESRWDGSLELDKVSLRPSIAVLDNFKFNAGHKTEQQYTTFTLSGPAIWQRSKGAFSDGLRINTHQDTLVKAPRPRFISAFEGSFSMPDLNHWQGQFKGLFDRQPAALTVRYAAEPEQQPRLEAGIALSKLSLTPYWDDLQTHSGKAYPGFLSRSGAPAIEAQIKIDAITLPGLQLDNVETLLSADKDHIALSNFKAGLYGGKTEGGISMANTEPPSYHLQQNAQGVQVRRLLQDLLTVNSISGTGDAVIDLTARGQDRTSLTKTLKGTLTLNVSNGAWLGIDIDNIMQSGTISRRGHNGEIPRTPFRRFSLTSTIDQGISRHFNTEVTSDSLLIVSNGFTDLGKQELSEEMLIRNARNPKAKPIPLKINGPINNPSITIDYSRLTNGLSTPAEKQKALENTLKEQWQWLNPNRE
;
A
#
# COMPACT_ATOMS: atom_id res chain seq x y z
N MET A 1 -63.22 43.47 -65.76
CA MET A 1 -62.80 42.89 -64.48
C MET A 1 -61.27 42.96 -64.21
N ILE A 2 -60.44 43.23 -65.21
CA ILE A 2 -58.93 43.23 -65.05
C ILE A 2 -58.35 44.58 -64.60
N ARG A 3 -59.11 45.73 -64.69
CA ARG A 3 -58.58 47.05 -64.27
C ARG A 3 -58.66 47.35 -62.78
N LEU A 4 -59.33 46.55 -61.98
CA LEU A 4 -59.35 46.70 -60.48
C LEU A 4 -58.19 46.11 -59.74
N LEU A 5 -57.44 45.13 -60.35
CA LEU A 5 -56.28 44.47 -59.75
C LEU A 5 -55.00 45.30 -59.80
N HIS A 6 -54.91 46.39 -60.53
CA HIS A 6 -53.73 47.28 -60.64
C HIS A 6 -53.82 48.56 -59.80
N SER A 7 -54.87 48.72 -59.02
CA SER A 7 -54.99 49.88 -58.12
C SER A 7 -54.31 49.60 -56.79
N GLY A 8 -53.21 50.27 -56.47
CA GLY A 8 -52.51 50.17 -55.16
C GLY A 8 -53.49 50.40 -53.97
N LYS A 9 -54.61 51.18 -54.19
CA LYS A 9 -55.63 51.38 -53.19
C LYS A 9 -56.44 50.11 -52.87
N PHE A 10 -56.63 49.18 -53.83
CA PHE A 10 -57.31 47.92 -53.62
C PHE A 10 -56.43 46.99 -52.74
N TRP A 11 -55.19 46.87 -53.04
CA TRP A 11 -54.26 46.06 -52.24
C TRP A 11 -54.09 46.61 -50.83
N LEU A 12 -54.13 47.96 -50.68
CA LEU A 12 -54.05 48.60 -49.37
C LEU A 12 -55.34 48.34 -48.54
N LYS A 13 -56.51 48.36 -49.15
CA LYS A 13 -57.80 47.98 -48.50
C LYS A 13 -57.85 46.51 -48.16
N LEU A 14 -57.33 45.63 -49.01
CA LEU A 14 -57.26 44.18 -48.79
C LEU A 14 -56.28 43.88 -47.67
N ALA A 15 -55.09 44.51 -47.65
CA ALA A 15 -54.09 44.39 -46.56
C ALA A 15 -54.70 44.90 -45.25
N ALA A 16 -55.37 46.06 -45.23
CA ALA A 16 -56.00 46.59 -44.02
C ALA A 16 -57.10 45.64 -43.51
N PHE A 17 -57.92 45.01 -44.43
CA PHE A 17 -58.89 44.03 -44.03
C PHE A 17 -58.25 42.76 -43.40
N PHE A 18 -57.22 42.28 -43.99
CA PHE A 18 -56.49 41.10 -43.41
C PHE A 18 -55.80 41.45 -42.07
N ILE A 19 -55.28 42.69 -41.94
CA ILE A 19 -54.70 43.14 -40.66
C ILE A 19 -55.82 43.27 -39.61
N LEU A 20 -56.96 43.86 -39.95
CA LEU A 20 -58.08 43.97 -39.02
C LEU A 20 -58.69 42.60 -38.68
N ALA A 21 -58.82 41.71 -39.63
CA ALA A 21 -59.24 40.34 -39.39
C ALA A 21 -58.29 39.56 -38.52
N ALA A 22 -56.95 39.73 -38.69
CA ALA A 22 -55.95 39.17 -37.85
C ALA A 22 -55.96 39.72 -36.41
N ILE A 23 -56.21 41.03 -36.27
CA ILE A 23 -56.36 41.66 -34.96
C ILE A 23 -57.61 41.15 -34.24
N LEU A 24 -58.77 41.07 -34.93
CA LEU A 24 -60.02 40.56 -34.36
C LEU A 24 -59.88 39.06 -34.01
N ALA A 25 -59.28 38.27 -34.87
CA ALA A 25 -58.97 36.85 -34.58
C ALA A 25 -58.04 36.71 -33.35
N THR A 26 -57.00 37.55 -33.22
CA THR A 26 -56.13 37.56 -32.07
C THR A 26 -56.83 37.97 -30.78
N ILE A 27 -57.72 38.96 -30.84
CA ILE A 27 -58.56 39.38 -29.70
C ILE A 27 -59.52 38.26 -29.32
N GLY A 28 -60.23 37.66 -30.28
CA GLY A 28 -61.17 36.55 -30.07
C GLY A 28 -60.46 35.31 -29.45
N LEU A 29 -59.29 34.95 -29.97
CA LEU A 29 -58.46 33.90 -29.43
C LEU A 29 -57.95 34.19 -28.03
N ASN A 30 -57.64 35.46 -27.74
CA ASN A 30 -57.22 35.88 -26.41
C ASN A 30 -58.36 35.84 -25.38
N VAL A 31 -59.58 36.21 -25.77
CA VAL A 31 -60.78 36.03 -24.94
C VAL A 31 -61.08 34.57 -24.69
N LEU A 32 -60.96 33.73 -25.71
CA LEU A 32 -61.11 32.28 -25.60
C LEU A 32 -60.08 31.68 -24.67
N LEU A 33 -58.80 32.12 -24.78
CA LEU A 33 -57.72 31.70 -23.89
C LEU A 33 -58.03 32.02 -22.42
N HIS A 34 -58.57 33.22 -22.16
CA HIS A 34 -58.95 33.65 -20.80
C HIS A 34 -60.16 32.87 -20.28
N HIS A 35 -61.06 32.45 -21.16
CA HIS A 35 -62.22 31.64 -20.81
C HIS A 35 -61.81 30.16 -20.51
N VAL A 36 -61.08 29.54 -21.43
CA VAL A 36 -60.64 28.13 -21.33
C VAL A 36 -59.62 27.93 -20.19
N PHE A 37 -58.72 28.89 -19.95
CA PHE A 37 -57.71 28.83 -18.86
C PHE A 37 -58.04 29.84 -17.76
N SER A 38 -59.26 29.88 -17.27
CA SER A 38 -59.62 30.71 -16.11
C SER A 38 -58.84 30.21 -14.87
N THR A 39 -58.53 31.09 -13.94
CA THR A 39 -57.76 30.75 -12.74
C THR A 39 -58.40 29.62 -11.94
N ASP A 40 -59.75 29.62 -11.87
CA ASP A 40 -60.50 28.58 -11.15
C ASP A 40 -60.56 27.24 -11.89
N GLN A 41 -60.56 27.23 -13.22
CA GLN A 41 -60.42 26.00 -14.00
C GLN A 41 -59.01 25.41 -13.87
N VAL A 42 -58.00 26.24 -14.00
CA VAL A 42 -56.60 25.80 -13.81
C VAL A 42 -56.42 25.20 -12.41
N ARG A 43 -56.93 25.88 -11.36
CA ARG A 43 -56.87 25.38 -9.99
C ARG A 43 -57.62 24.04 -9.86
N ARG A 44 -58.83 23.91 -10.36
CA ARG A 44 -59.59 22.64 -10.29
C ARG A 44 -58.87 21.49 -10.99
N HIS A 45 -58.28 21.71 -12.16
CA HIS A 45 -57.55 20.67 -12.89
C HIS A 45 -56.23 20.28 -12.18
N THR A 46 -55.49 21.23 -11.65
CA THR A 46 -54.26 20.95 -10.88
C THR A 46 -54.57 20.27 -9.55
N GLU A 47 -55.62 20.68 -8.84
CA GLU A 47 -56.07 20.01 -7.62
C GLU A 47 -56.56 18.58 -7.89
N ALA A 48 -57.30 18.36 -8.99
CA ALA A 48 -57.80 17.04 -9.38
C ALA A 48 -56.64 16.07 -9.71
N PHE A 49 -55.57 16.57 -10.32
CA PHE A 49 -54.35 15.78 -10.59
C PHE A 49 -53.65 15.34 -9.32
N ILE A 50 -53.55 16.23 -8.32
CA ILE A 50 -52.80 15.98 -7.07
C ILE A 50 -53.70 15.35 -5.98
N ARG A 51 -54.99 15.50 -6.04
CA ARG A 51 -55.94 14.98 -5.02
C ARG A 51 -55.78 13.49 -4.71
N LYS A 52 -55.36 12.70 -5.70
CA LYS A 52 -55.06 11.27 -5.51
C LYS A 52 -53.82 10.99 -4.65
N THR A 53 -52.95 11.96 -4.47
CA THR A 53 -51.69 11.85 -3.69
C THR A 53 -51.81 12.39 -2.26
N GLY A 54 -52.98 12.96 -1.88
CA GLY A 54 -53.15 13.64 -0.60
C GLY A 54 -52.48 15.02 -0.50
N ARG A 55 -51.78 15.44 -1.58
CA ARG A 55 -51.01 16.71 -1.59
C ARG A 55 -51.93 17.88 -2.02
N THR A 56 -51.48 19.08 -1.66
CA THR A 56 -52.09 20.34 -2.13
C THR A 56 -51.18 21.06 -3.08
N ILE A 57 -51.75 21.82 -4.04
CA ILE A 57 -50.97 22.71 -4.90
C ILE A 57 -51.47 24.15 -4.73
N ASN A 58 -50.56 25.05 -4.47
CA ASN A 58 -50.82 26.47 -4.36
C ASN A 58 -49.96 27.24 -5.35
N PHE A 59 -50.48 28.34 -5.89
CA PHE A 59 -49.76 29.23 -6.78
C PHE A 59 -50.33 30.65 -6.67
N ASP A 60 -49.61 31.64 -7.19
CA ASP A 60 -50.06 33.04 -7.20
C ASP A 60 -51.42 33.18 -7.89
N ARG A 61 -52.22 34.13 -7.40
CA ARG A 61 -53.55 34.44 -8.00
C ARG A 61 -53.45 34.95 -9.42
N SER A 62 -52.33 35.63 -9.79
CA SER A 62 -52.10 36.13 -11.13
C SER A 62 -51.59 35.03 -12.05
N VAL A 63 -52.45 34.49 -12.88
CA VAL A 63 -52.09 33.52 -13.91
C VAL A 63 -51.77 34.25 -15.21
N GLY A 64 -50.49 34.11 -15.66
CA GLY A 64 -50.05 34.67 -16.94
C GLY A 64 -50.58 33.84 -18.12
N ARG A 65 -51.03 34.51 -19.17
CA ARG A 65 -51.54 33.87 -20.39
C ARG A 65 -50.95 34.53 -21.61
N SER A 66 -50.59 33.75 -22.62
CA SER A 66 -50.08 34.25 -23.90
C SER A 66 -50.60 33.36 -25.04
N LEU A 67 -50.91 33.98 -26.17
CA LEU A 67 -51.29 33.24 -27.38
C LEU A 67 -50.12 32.90 -28.27
N LEU A 68 -49.15 33.80 -28.37
CA LEU A 68 -48.06 33.64 -29.31
C LEU A 68 -46.75 33.25 -28.57
N PRO A 69 -45.96 32.37 -29.13
CA PRO A 69 -46.12 31.65 -30.41
C PRO A 69 -47.12 30.48 -30.34
N ARG A 70 -47.66 30.20 -29.14
CA ARG A 70 -48.71 29.18 -28.87
C ARG A 70 -49.45 29.52 -27.58
N PRO A 71 -50.66 28.98 -27.39
CA PRO A 71 -51.39 29.14 -26.14
C PRO A 71 -50.50 28.69 -24.95
N THR A 72 -50.18 29.62 -24.07
CA THR A 72 -49.25 29.37 -22.97
C THR A 72 -49.82 29.89 -21.65
N LEU A 73 -49.77 29.05 -20.63
CA LEU A 73 -50.15 29.34 -19.25
C LEU A 73 -48.88 29.49 -18.43
N THR A 74 -48.77 30.57 -17.65
CA THR A 74 -47.63 30.82 -16.74
C THR A 74 -48.17 30.88 -15.32
N LEU A 75 -47.63 30.01 -14.45
CA LEU A 75 -47.90 30.00 -13.01
C LEU A 75 -46.60 30.39 -12.29
N LYS A 76 -46.73 31.23 -11.25
CA LYS A 76 -45.59 31.65 -10.41
C LYS A 76 -45.79 31.17 -8.99
N ASN A 77 -44.65 31.00 -8.27
CA ASN A 77 -44.59 30.60 -6.87
C ASN A 77 -45.45 29.35 -6.59
N VAL A 78 -45.29 28.33 -7.43
CA VAL A 78 -46.01 27.07 -7.28
C VAL A 78 -45.44 26.27 -6.12
N VAL A 79 -46.30 25.89 -5.18
CA VAL A 79 -45.95 25.10 -3.99
C VAL A 79 -46.73 23.81 -4.02
N ILE A 80 -46.05 22.68 -4.03
CA ILE A 80 -46.62 21.33 -3.87
C ILE A 80 -46.30 20.88 -2.44
N SER A 81 -47.33 20.50 -1.67
CA SER A 81 -47.17 20.09 -0.29
C SER A 81 -46.64 18.65 -0.14
N THR A 82 -46.25 18.29 1.06
CA THR A 82 -46.12 16.90 1.53
C THR A 82 -47.51 16.21 1.51
N PRO A 83 -47.61 14.86 1.56
CA PRO A 83 -48.88 14.14 1.52
C PRO A 83 -49.84 14.51 2.68
N ASP A 84 -49.30 14.95 3.81
CA ASP A 84 -50.08 15.45 4.97
C ASP A 84 -50.57 16.88 4.78
N GLY A 85 -50.21 17.56 3.69
CA GLY A 85 -50.65 18.90 3.36
C GLY A 85 -49.99 20.04 4.14
N ASN A 86 -49.12 19.73 5.14
CA ASN A 86 -48.66 20.71 6.11
C ASN A 86 -47.36 21.44 5.74
N HIS A 87 -46.50 20.81 4.94
CA HIS A 87 -45.19 21.35 4.60
C HIS A 87 -44.96 21.41 3.08
N PRO A 88 -44.17 22.37 2.57
CA PRO A 88 -43.78 22.41 1.16
C PRO A 88 -42.82 21.27 0.82
N ALA A 89 -43.12 20.47 -0.19
CA ALA A 89 -42.27 19.39 -0.70
C ALA A 89 -41.51 19.83 -1.95
N ILE A 90 -42.18 20.60 -2.84
CA ILE A 90 -41.56 21.14 -4.04
C ILE A 90 -41.99 22.62 -4.17
N LEU A 91 -40.99 23.50 -4.32
CA LEU A 91 -41.17 24.90 -4.60
C LEU A 91 -40.76 25.18 -6.05
N ILE A 92 -41.60 25.81 -6.86
CA ILE A 92 -41.25 26.15 -8.25
C ILE A 92 -41.44 27.66 -8.41
N ARG A 93 -40.40 28.38 -8.76
CA ARG A 93 -40.44 29.83 -8.97
C ARG A 93 -41.37 30.20 -10.12
N GLU A 94 -41.27 29.54 -11.26
CA GLU A 94 -42.10 29.77 -12.42
C GLU A 94 -42.27 28.48 -13.22
N THR A 95 -43.49 28.23 -13.71
CA THR A 95 -43.74 27.17 -14.68
C THR A 95 -44.56 27.69 -15.85
N LYS A 96 -44.17 27.33 -17.07
CA LYS A 96 -44.85 27.71 -18.34
C LYS A 96 -45.32 26.46 -19.07
N ILE A 97 -46.58 26.37 -19.31
CA ILE A 97 -47.23 25.24 -19.99
C ILE A 97 -47.76 25.74 -21.33
N GLY A 98 -47.12 25.32 -22.42
CA GLY A 98 -47.54 25.64 -23.79
C GLY A 98 -48.36 24.49 -24.36
N PHE A 99 -49.55 24.81 -24.82
CA PHE A 99 -50.50 23.85 -25.35
C PHE A 99 -50.49 23.84 -26.89
N ALA A 100 -51.00 22.78 -27.48
CA ALA A 100 -51.37 22.79 -28.91
C ALA A 100 -52.54 23.76 -29.17
N TRP A 101 -52.58 24.33 -30.36
CA TRP A 101 -53.67 25.29 -30.72
C TRP A 101 -55.04 24.63 -30.56
N SER A 102 -55.16 23.32 -30.80
CA SER A 102 -56.41 22.57 -30.61
C SER A 102 -56.98 22.63 -29.19
N ALA A 103 -56.14 22.88 -28.18
CA ALA A 103 -56.56 23.02 -26.77
C ALA A 103 -57.52 24.20 -26.51
N LEU A 104 -57.67 25.12 -27.45
CA LEU A 104 -58.60 26.25 -27.33
C LEU A 104 -60.04 25.89 -27.67
N TRP A 105 -60.27 24.76 -28.40
CA TRP A 105 -61.57 24.33 -28.84
C TRP A 105 -61.85 22.82 -28.75
N SER A 106 -60.95 22.08 -28.12
CA SER A 106 -61.05 20.64 -27.91
C SER A 106 -60.79 20.31 -26.45
N ASP A 107 -61.56 19.38 -25.88
CA ASP A 107 -61.39 18.90 -24.50
C ASP A 107 -60.06 18.11 -24.29
N ASN A 108 -59.40 17.71 -25.40
CA ASN A 108 -58.09 17.05 -25.36
C ASN A 108 -56.97 18.09 -25.50
N ALA A 109 -56.61 18.72 -24.39
CA ALA A 109 -55.52 19.67 -24.31
C ALA A 109 -54.15 18.94 -24.31
N SER A 110 -53.53 18.77 -25.49
CA SER A 110 -52.17 18.22 -25.55
C SER A 110 -51.14 19.30 -25.16
N ILE A 111 -50.25 18.95 -24.24
CA ILE A 111 -49.15 19.81 -23.79
C ILE A 111 -47.97 19.67 -24.76
N GLU A 112 -47.70 20.74 -25.52
CA GLU A 112 -46.60 20.76 -26.49
C GLU A 112 -45.26 21.03 -25.82
N LYS A 113 -45.23 21.94 -24.84
CA LYS A 113 -43.99 22.32 -24.13
C LYS A 113 -44.32 22.66 -22.68
N TRP A 114 -43.55 22.08 -21.78
CA TRP A 114 -43.59 22.42 -20.36
C TRP A 114 -42.21 22.87 -19.89
N VAL A 115 -42.13 24.09 -19.34
CA VAL A 115 -40.90 24.65 -18.78
C VAL A 115 -41.11 24.86 -17.30
N VAL A 116 -40.19 24.33 -16.49
CA VAL A 116 -40.15 24.49 -15.05
C VAL A 116 -38.83 25.21 -14.71
N SER A 117 -38.93 26.39 -14.15
CA SER A 117 -37.75 27.23 -13.83
C SER A 117 -37.62 27.44 -12.33
N GLY A 118 -36.47 27.16 -11.79
CA GLY A 118 -36.14 27.39 -10.38
C GLY A 118 -36.95 26.50 -9.42
N ALA A 119 -37.06 25.22 -9.70
CA ALA A 119 -37.60 24.24 -8.76
C ALA A 119 -36.61 23.98 -7.63
N ASP A 120 -37.10 23.94 -6.38
CA ASP A 120 -36.35 23.53 -5.18
C ASP A 120 -37.09 22.39 -4.49
N THR A 121 -36.42 21.27 -4.32
CA THR A 121 -37.02 20.08 -3.70
C THR A 121 -36.01 19.31 -2.88
N THR A 122 -36.52 18.56 -1.89
CA THR A 122 -35.73 17.62 -1.11
C THR A 122 -36.22 16.20 -1.35
N LEU A 123 -35.34 15.36 -1.90
CA LEU A 123 -35.51 13.91 -2.00
C LEU A 123 -34.95 13.26 -0.75
N GLU A 124 -35.79 12.65 0.04
CA GLU A 124 -35.41 12.01 1.28
C GLU A 124 -35.75 10.52 1.26
N GLN A 125 -34.75 9.70 1.57
CA GLN A 125 -34.94 8.28 1.72
C GLN A 125 -35.41 7.96 3.14
N THR A 126 -36.64 7.45 3.25
CA THR A 126 -37.24 6.99 4.51
C THR A 126 -37.23 5.46 4.56
N PRO A 127 -37.50 4.82 5.72
CA PRO A 127 -37.66 3.37 5.80
C PRO A 127 -38.71 2.79 4.87
N ASP A 128 -39.77 3.59 4.57
CA ASP A 128 -40.90 3.20 3.72
C ASP A 128 -40.69 3.51 2.24
N GLY A 129 -39.54 4.11 1.86
CA GLY A 129 -39.23 4.49 0.48
C GLY A 129 -38.82 5.95 0.33
N TRP A 130 -39.09 6.56 -0.84
CA TRP A 130 -38.76 7.95 -1.08
C TRP A 130 -39.95 8.87 -0.80
N ASN A 131 -39.71 10.00 -0.18
CA ASN A 131 -40.74 10.98 0.21
C ASN A 131 -41.58 11.54 -0.96
N LEU A 132 -41.10 11.42 -2.20
CA LEU A 132 -41.83 11.83 -3.42
C LEU A 132 -42.23 10.67 -4.32
N GLN A 133 -42.19 9.42 -3.80
CA GLN A 133 -42.45 8.20 -4.56
C GLN A 133 -43.85 8.18 -5.18
N ASP A 134 -44.84 8.70 -4.50
CA ASP A 134 -46.22 8.84 -4.96
C ASP A 134 -46.37 9.66 -6.28
N LEU A 135 -45.48 10.66 -6.49
CA LEU A 135 -45.53 11.51 -7.68
C LEU A 135 -45.05 10.80 -8.95
N TRP A 136 -44.08 9.89 -8.84
CA TRP A 136 -43.57 9.18 -10.03
C TRP A 136 -44.19 7.81 -10.26
N GLN A 137 -44.96 7.28 -9.31
CA GLN A 137 -45.71 6.03 -9.47
C GLN A 137 -47.08 6.22 -10.14
N GLN A 138 -47.54 7.45 -10.29
CA GLN A 138 -48.81 7.74 -10.95
C GLN A 138 -48.73 7.45 -12.45
N PRO A 139 -49.80 6.85 -13.06
CA PRO A 139 -49.84 6.73 -14.50
C PRO A 139 -49.76 8.13 -15.12
N ALA A 140 -48.82 8.32 -16.01
CA ALA A 140 -48.61 9.58 -16.68
C ALA A 140 -49.92 10.04 -17.34
N GLY A 141 -50.44 11.19 -16.89
CA GLY A 141 -51.37 11.96 -17.67
C GLY A 141 -50.75 12.34 -19.03
N SER A 142 -51.33 13.22 -19.81
CA SER A 142 -50.76 13.65 -21.08
C SER A 142 -49.31 14.13 -20.90
N THR A 143 -48.34 13.30 -21.30
CA THR A 143 -46.91 13.66 -21.23
C THR A 143 -46.64 14.79 -22.21
N PRO A 144 -45.98 15.88 -21.80
CA PRO A 144 -45.68 16.99 -22.71
C PRO A 144 -44.78 16.52 -23.85
N ASN A 145 -44.99 17.04 -25.06
CA ASN A 145 -44.08 16.74 -26.18
C ASN A 145 -42.65 17.17 -25.90
N ARG A 146 -42.45 18.23 -25.11
CA ARG A 146 -41.16 18.70 -24.66
C ARG A 146 -41.22 19.16 -23.20
N LEU A 147 -40.40 18.61 -22.35
CA LEU A 147 -40.21 19.03 -20.96
C LEU A 147 -38.84 19.69 -20.81
N ILE A 148 -38.83 20.89 -20.21
CA ILE A 148 -37.58 21.61 -19.87
C ILE A 148 -37.65 21.94 -18.39
N ILE A 149 -36.63 21.52 -17.64
CA ILE A 149 -36.38 21.95 -16.27
C ILE A 149 -35.06 22.72 -16.29
N GLU A 150 -35.03 23.87 -15.66
CA GLU A 150 -33.86 24.75 -15.67
C GLU A 150 -33.63 25.41 -14.31
N SER A 151 -32.38 25.71 -14.01
CA SER A 151 -31.96 26.47 -12.80
C SER A 151 -32.57 25.92 -11.51
N SER A 152 -32.71 24.61 -11.42
CA SER A 152 -33.38 23.93 -10.30
C SER A 152 -32.37 23.40 -9.28
N ARG A 153 -32.84 23.17 -8.04
CA ARG A 153 -32.06 22.62 -6.93
C ARG A 153 -32.73 21.35 -6.41
N ILE A 154 -31.92 20.33 -6.17
CA ILE A 154 -32.37 19.07 -5.58
C ILE A 154 -31.47 18.76 -4.40
N ASN A 155 -32.04 18.71 -3.18
CA ASN A 155 -31.35 18.24 -1.99
C ASN A 155 -31.66 16.76 -1.80
N VAL A 156 -30.64 15.89 -1.79
CA VAL A 156 -30.80 14.44 -1.60
C VAL A 156 -30.35 14.10 -0.20
N ARG A 157 -31.24 13.56 0.64
CA ARG A 157 -30.96 13.11 1.98
C ARG A 157 -30.99 11.58 2.03
N LEU A 158 -29.84 10.99 2.30
CA LEU A 158 -29.66 9.57 2.51
C LEU A 158 -29.30 9.31 3.99
N PRO A 159 -29.49 8.09 4.52
CA PRO A 159 -29.06 7.74 5.87
C PRO A 159 -27.58 8.00 6.17
N GLN A 160 -26.73 7.96 5.12
CA GLN A 160 -25.27 8.14 5.22
C GLN A 160 -24.82 9.58 5.00
N GLY A 161 -25.70 10.50 4.56
CA GLY A 161 -25.32 11.89 4.30
C GLY A 161 -26.26 12.65 3.40
N SER A 162 -26.00 13.94 3.23
CA SER A 162 -26.77 14.82 2.36
C SER A 162 -25.94 15.28 1.18
N TYR A 163 -26.58 15.36 0.00
CA TYR A 163 -25.98 15.81 -1.24
C TYR A 163 -26.84 16.93 -1.81
N LYS A 164 -26.21 17.91 -2.43
CA LYS A 164 -26.92 19.04 -3.04
C LYS A 164 -26.60 19.10 -4.52
N ILE A 165 -27.63 19.04 -5.34
CA ILE A 165 -27.52 19.23 -6.80
C ILE A 165 -28.00 20.63 -7.09
N GLU A 166 -27.14 21.48 -7.62
CA GLU A 166 -27.43 22.84 -8.04
C GLU A 166 -27.45 22.92 -9.57
N ASN A 167 -28.17 23.94 -10.09
CA ASN A 167 -28.30 24.20 -11.52
C ASN A 167 -28.77 22.96 -12.30
N PHE A 168 -29.63 22.14 -11.66
CA PHE A 168 -30.21 21.00 -12.34
C PHE A 168 -31.01 21.43 -13.55
N GLY A 169 -30.72 20.82 -14.69
CA GLY A 169 -31.39 21.01 -15.95
C GLY A 169 -31.82 19.67 -16.58
N LEU A 170 -33.01 19.61 -17.15
CA LEU A 170 -33.50 18.54 -17.99
C LEU A 170 -34.13 19.13 -19.26
N ASN A 171 -33.73 18.65 -20.40
CA ASN A 171 -34.33 19.08 -21.69
C ASN A 171 -34.66 17.82 -22.52
N THR A 172 -35.95 17.54 -22.65
CA THR A 172 -36.43 16.46 -23.51
C THR A 172 -36.80 16.99 -24.89
N GLN A 173 -36.61 16.18 -25.93
CA GLN A 173 -37.07 16.47 -27.29
C GLN A 173 -38.43 15.78 -27.57
N ARG A 174 -39.02 16.05 -28.73
CA ARG A 174 -40.21 15.32 -29.17
C ARG A 174 -39.91 13.82 -29.28
N PRO A 175 -40.92 12.98 -28.96
CA PRO A 175 -40.78 11.54 -29.18
C PRO A 175 -40.55 11.23 -30.65
N GLU A 176 -39.60 10.37 -30.94
CA GLU A 176 -39.27 9.79 -32.24
C GLU A 176 -39.53 8.28 -32.21
N ALA A 177 -39.45 7.58 -33.36
CA ALA A 177 -39.66 6.13 -33.43
C ALA A 177 -38.74 5.34 -32.49
N GLY A 178 -37.57 5.91 -32.15
CA GLY A 178 -36.57 5.33 -31.23
C GLY A 178 -36.81 5.63 -29.75
N GLY A 179 -37.75 6.49 -29.40
CA GLY A 179 -37.98 6.99 -28.03
C GLY A 179 -37.87 8.51 -27.95
N ARG A 180 -37.71 9.03 -26.74
CA ARG A 180 -37.60 10.47 -26.46
C ARG A 180 -36.17 10.83 -26.10
N PRO A 181 -35.41 11.53 -26.94
CA PRO A 181 -34.08 12.03 -26.57
C PRO A 181 -34.16 13.04 -25.42
N PHE A 182 -33.20 12.98 -24.52
CA PHE A 182 -33.08 13.94 -23.42
C PHE A 182 -31.65 14.33 -23.14
N LYS A 183 -31.46 15.49 -22.52
CA LYS A 183 -30.20 15.96 -21.95
C LYS A 183 -30.45 16.39 -20.51
N ILE A 184 -29.52 16.05 -19.63
CA ILE A 184 -29.52 16.46 -18.22
C ILE A 184 -28.19 17.10 -17.88
N ASN A 185 -28.20 18.01 -16.92
CA ASN A 185 -26.97 18.63 -16.38
C ASN A 185 -27.20 19.11 -14.95
N GLY A 186 -26.11 19.32 -14.25
CA GLY A 186 -26.15 19.86 -12.90
C GLY A 186 -24.75 20.02 -12.29
N THR A 187 -24.73 20.51 -11.06
CA THR A 187 -23.53 20.57 -10.24
C THR A 187 -23.80 19.86 -8.92
N LEU A 188 -23.12 18.79 -8.66
CA LEU A 188 -23.16 18.09 -7.37
C LEU A 188 -22.24 18.79 -6.40
N GLN A 189 -22.78 19.22 -5.24
CA GLN A 189 -22.00 19.74 -4.13
C GLN A 189 -22.05 18.73 -2.98
N HIS A 190 -20.86 18.24 -2.61
CA HIS A 190 -20.66 17.43 -1.41
C HIS A 190 -19.38 17.88 -0.73
N ASN A 191 -19.51 18.42 0.48
CA ASN A 191 -18.39 19.05 1.22
C ASN A 191 -17.69 20.15 0.39
N THR A 192 -16.43 19.95 0.01
CA THR A 192 -15.59 20.91 -0.73
C THR A 192 -15.50 20.62 -2.24
N LEU A 193 -16.25 19.62 -2.75
CA LEU A 193 -16.11 19.11 -4.11
C LEU A 193 -17.28 19.51 -5.02
N PRO A 194 -17.20 20.63 -5.78
CA PRO A 194 -18.17 20.90 -6.83
C PRO A 194 -17.87 20.02 -8.06
N LEU A 195 -18.73 19.06 -8.36
CA LEU A 195 -18.64 18.22 -9.54
C LEU A 195 -19.73 18.66 -10.55
N ARG A 196 -19.32 19.22 -11.68
CA ARG A 196 -20.22 19.52 -12.79
C ARG A 196 -20.44 18.25 -13.61
N TRP A 197 -21.67 17.99 -13.95
CA TRP A 197 -22.00 16.82 -14.76
C TRP A 197 -23.02 17.15 -15.83
N GLN A 198 -22.95 16.43 -16.92
CA GLN A 198 -23.90 16.46 -18.03
C GLN A 198 -24.15 15.04 -18.54
N GLY A 199 -25.36 14.77 -18.97
CA GLY A 199 -25.70 13.47 -19.52
C GLY A 199 -26.72 13.59 -20.64
N ASN A 200 -26.82 12.57 -21.46
CA ASN A 200 -27.78 12.46 -22.52
C ASN A 200 -28.21 11.00 -22.71
N GLY A 201 -29.36 10.82 -23.32
CA GLY A 201 -29.88 9.48 -23.60
C GLY A 201 -31.17 9.52 -24.38
N ILE A 202 -31.72 8.34 -24.59
CA ILE A 202 -33.05 8.15 -25.23
C ILE A 202 -33.93 7.46 -24.22
N TRP A 203 -35.04 8.07 -23.87
CA TRP A 203 -36.02 7.55 -22.93
C TRP A 203 -37.17 6.88 -23.66
N ARG A 204 -37.54 5.67 -23.24
CA ARG A 204 -38.73 4.90 -23.70
C ARG A 204 -39.55 4.48 -22.49
N THR A 205 -40.83 4.31 -22.71
CA THR A 205 -41.74 3.67 -21.76
C THR A 205 -42.36 2.43 -22.41
N SER A 206 -42.25 1.28 -21.76
CA SER A 206 -42.81 0.01 -22.25
C SER A 206 -43.36 -0.78 -21.07
N GLY A 207 -44.65 -1.13 -21.11
CA GLY A 207 -45.28 -1.94 -20.05
C GLY A 207 -45.17 -1.34 -18.64
N GLY A 208 -45.17 0.01 -18.51
CA GLY A 208 -45.00 0.70 -17.23
C GLY A 208 -43.55 0.83 -16.77
N ASN A 209 -42.60 0.29 -17.50
CA ASN A 209 -41.16 0.43 -17.23
C ASN A 209 -40.56 1.62 -18.00
N TRP A 210 -39.50 2.19 -17.46
CA TRP A 210 -38.75 3.27 -18.11
C TRP A 210 -37.40 2.73 -18.56
N GLU A 211 -37.11 2.84 -19.83
CA GLU A 211 -35.92 2.32 -20.46
C GLU A 211 -35.08 3.45 -21.09
N THR A 212 -33.79 3.40 -20.90
CA THR A 212 -32.83 4.24 -21.58
C THR A 212 -31.78 3.32 -22.22
N PRO A 213 -31.99 2.91 -23.48
CA PRO A 213 -31.11 1.92 -24.16
C PRO A 213 -29.68 2.40 -24.31
N SER A 214 -29.48 3.71 -24.36
CA SER A 214 -28.16 4.36 -24.35
C SER A 214 -28.19 5.56 -23.41
N PHE A 215 -27.42 5.54 -22.38
CA PHE A 215 -27.23 6.64 -21.44
C PHE A 215 -25.75 6.95 -21.34
N HIS A 216 -25.39 8.18 -21.60
CA HIS A 216 -24.06 8.71 -21.45
C HIS A 216 -24.05 9.80 -20.39
N LEU A 217 -23.08 9.76 -19.45
CA LEU A 217 -22.89 10.78 -18.43
C LEU A 217 -21.41 11.16 -18.36
N GLU A 218 -21.13 12.43 -18.37
CA GLU A 218 -19.82 13.02 -18.12
C GLU A 218 -19.85 13.89 -16.88
N ALA A 219 -18.82 13.81 -16.07
CA ALA A 219 -18.66 14.66 -14.91
C ALA A 219 -17.23 15.19 -14.84
N ALA A 220 -17.07 16.46 -14.45
CA ALA A 220 -15.77 17.09 -14.31
C ALA A 220 -15.75 18.01 -13.08
N GLY A 221 -14.64 17.98 -12.36
CA GLY A 221 -14.46 18.79 -11.16
C GLY A 221 -13.00 18.86 -10.73
N ARG A 222 -12.78 19.38 -9.53
CA ARG A 222 -11.47 19.40 -8.88
C ARG A 222 -11.61 18.78 -7.50
N LEU A 223 -10.73 17.84 -7.19
CA LEU A 223 -10.56 17.25 -5.86
C LEU A 223 -9.26 17.78 -5.28
N ASN A 224 -9.36 18.65 -4.28
CA ASN A 224 -8.26 19.50 -3.84
C ASN A 224 -7.69 20.29 -5.05
N ASP A 225 -6.41 20.18 -5.33
CA ASP A 225 -5.77 20.86 -6.46
C ASP A 225 -5.73 20.03 -7.76
N HIS A 226 -6.30 18.81 -7.75
CA HIS A 226 -6.25 17.88 -8.88
C HIS A 226 -7.55 17.91 -9.69
N THR A 227 -7.44 17.86 -11.01
CA THR A 227 -8.58 17.70 -11.90
C THR A 227 -9.09 16.26 -11.86
N LEU A 228 -10.40 16.08 -11.94
CA LEU A 228 -11.07 14.80 -12.05
C LEU A 228 -12.10 14.90 -13.18
N THR A 229 -12.03 13.96 -14.13
CA THR A 229 -13.05 13.75 -15.16
C THR A 229 -13.55 12.32 -15.08
N VAL A 230 -14.85 12.14 -15.20
CA VAL A 230 -15.49 10.81 -15.17
C VAL A 230 -16.48 10.75 -16.32
N SER A 231 -16.46 9.67 -17.08
CA SER A 231 -17.49 9.37 -18.08
C SER A 231 -18.03 7.97 -17.87
N THR A 232 -19.33 7.80 -18.12
CA THR A 232 -19.96 6.49 -18.03
C THR A 232 -21.01 6.30 -19.12
N ASP A 233 -21.07 5.09 -19.64
CA ASP A 233 -22.03 4.63 -20.62
C ASP A 233 -22.76 3.40 -20.09
N SER A 234 -24.08 3.36 -20.26
CA SER A 234 -24.87 2.19 -19.88
C SER A 234 -26.26 2.20 -20.54
N ALA A 235 -26.91 1.06 -20.56
CA ALA A 235 -28.35 0.99 -20.77
C ALA A 235 -29.05 0.90 -19.41
N LEU A 236 -30.03 1.77 -19.17
CA LEU A 236 -30.76 1.84 -17.91
C LEU A 236 -32.17 1.31 -18.06
N LEU A 237 -32.65 0.54 -17.09
CA LEU A 237 -34.01 0.07 -16.96
C LEU A 237 -34.53 0.38 -15.54
N TRP A 238 -35.54 1.20 -15.42
CA TRP A 238 -36.25 1.46 -14.18
C TRP A 238 -37.62 0.80 -14.18
N GLN A 239 -37.90 0.00 -13.18
CA GLN A 239 -39.16 -0.71 -12.96
C GLN A 239 -39.84 -0.14 -11.72
N PRO A 240 -40.80 0.81 -11.85
CA PRO A 240 -41.42 1.49 -10.72
C PRO A 240 -42.15 0.56 -9.74
N GLN A 241 -42.82 -0.47 -10.26
CA GLN A 241 -43.61 -1.41 -9.44
C GLN A 241 -42.77 -2.23 -8.49
N SER A 242 -41.54 -2.58 -8.90
CA SER A 242 -40.60 -3.37 -8.08
C SER A 242 -39.49 -2.51 -7.46
N SER A 243 -39.50 -1.19 -7.67
CA SER A 243 -38.44 -0.25 -7.29
C SER A 243 -37.06 -0.75 -7.69
N THR A 244 -36.95 -1.29 -8.92
CA THR A 244 -35.72 -1.91 -9.42
C THR A 244 -35.11 -1.04 -10.52
N LEU A 245 -33.85 -0.64 -10.31
CA LEU A 245 -33.00 0.00 -11.31
C LEU A 245 -31.94 -1.00 -11.78
N GLN A 246 -31.85 -1.19 -13.09
CA GLN A 246 -30.82 -2.00 -13.73
C GLN A 246 -29.96 -1.10 -14.64
N ALA A 247 -28.64 -1.24 -14.53
CA ALA A 247 -27.70 -0.72 -15.52
C ALA A 247 -27.03 -1.92 -16.22
N ARG A 248 -27.17 -1.98 -17.55
CA ARG A 248 -26.61 -3.04 -18.39
C ARG A 248 -25.47 -2.48 -19.22
N ASN A 249 -24.43 -3.30 -19.45
CA ASN A 249 -23.24 -2.91 -20.19
C ASN A 249 -22.64 -1.61 -19.64
N PHE A 250 -22.56 -1.53 -18.32
CA PHE A 250 -21.99 -0.38 -17.63
C PHE A 250 -20.50 -0.27 -17.93
N ASN A 251 -20.06 0.87 -18.43
CA ASN A 251 -18.67 1.23 -18.65
C ASN A 251 -18.40 2.56 -17.95
N LEU A 252 -17.31 2.63 -17.22
CA LEU A 252 -16.82 3.83 -16.55
C LEU A 252 -15.38 4.10 -16.94
N ARG A 253 -15.08 5.35 -17.21
CA ARG A 253 -13.71 5.87 -17.35
C ARG A 253 -13.54 7.07 -16.44
N ALA A 254 -12.45 7.10 -15.69
CA ALA A 254 -12.10 8.22 -14.83
C ALA A 254 -10.63 8.58 -15.02
N ASP A 255 -10.38 9.87 -15.20
CA ASP A 255 -9.04 10.42 -15.39
C ASP A 255 -8.80 11.51 -14.33
N SER A 256 -7.64 11.50 -13.69
CA SER A 256 -7.25 12.51 -12.69
C SER A 256 -5.80 12.94 -12.88
N SER A 257 -5.55 14.23 -12.67
CA SER A 257 -4.17 14.76 -12.61
C SER A 257 -3.42 14.33 -11.34
N PHE A 258 -4.10 13.70 -10.38
CA PHE A 258 -3.45 13.06 -9.23
C PHE A 258 -2.64 11.86 -9.70
N HIS A 259 -1.31 12.00 -9.70
CA HIS A 259 -0.39 10.96 -10.19
C HIS A 259 -0.74 10.42 -11.59
N ASN A 260 -1.33 11.23 -12.48
CA ASN A 260 -1.78 10.80 -13.81
C ASN A 260 -2.62 9.50 -13.76
N LEU A 261 -3.60 9.49 -12.85
CA LEU A 261 -4.47 8.33 -12.65
C LEU A 261 -5.45 8.18 -13.81
N HIS A 262 -5.46 7.00 -14.42
CA HIS A 262 -6.47 6.54 -15.39
C HIS A 262 -7.14 5.30 -14.83
N LEU A 263 -8.45 5.30 -14.74
CA LEU A 263 -9.27 4.20 -14.24
C LEU A 263 -10.34 3.84 -15.27
N THR A 264 -10.52 2.56 -15.52
CA THR A 264 -11.65 2.01 -16.29
C THR A 264 -12.36 0.96 -15.47
N ALA A 265 -13.70 0.87 -15.58
CA ALA A 265 -14.48 -0.18 -14.94
C ALA A 265 -15.63 -0.61 -15.84
N GLN A 266 -15.95 -1.89 -15.85
CA GLN A 266 -16.99 -2.48 -16.68
C GLN A 266 -17.80 -3.49 -15.86
N SER A 267 -19.12 -3.49 -16.05
CA SER A 267 -20.01 -4.49 -15.48
C SER A 267 -21.12 -4.83 -16.46
N PRO A 268 -21.40 -6.12 -16.72
CA PRO A 268 -22.48 -6.51 -17.62
C PRO A 268 -23.87 -6.15 -17.06
N LEU A 269 -24.04 -6.21 -15.75
CA LEU A 269 -25.30 -5.92 -15.08
C LEU A 269 -25.10 -5.47 -13.65
N ILE A 270 -25.61 -4.29 -13.35
CA ILE A 270 -25.75 -3.73 -12.00
C ILE A 270 -27.26 -3.64 -11.71
N THR A 271 -27.69 -4.15 -10.59
CA THR A 271 -29.11 -4.10 -10.17
C THR A 271 -29.21 -3.48 -8.78
N LEU A 272 -30.02 -2.44 -8.66
CA LEU A 272 -30.40 -1.82 -7.39
C LEU A 272 -31.89 -2.08 -7.14
N ARG A 273 -32.22 -2.78 -6.07
CA ARG A 273 -33.60 -3.08 -5.66
C ARG A 273 -33.74 -2.95 -4.16
N ASN A 274 -34.65 -2.10 -3.70
CA ASN A 274 -34.95 -1.95 -2.27
C ASN A 274 -33.69 -1.87 -1.38
N ASN A 275 -32.77 -0.94 -1.71
CA ASN A 275 -31.49 -0.77 -1.02
C ASN A 275 -30.52 -1.97 -1.11
N HIS A 276 -30.79 -2.92 -1.97
CA HIS A 276 -29.90 -4.02 -2.29
C HIS A 276 -29.25 -3.78 -3.66
N LEU A 277 -27.95 -3.49 -3.65
CA LEU A 277 -27.15 -3.40 -4.88
C LEU A 277 -26.52 -4.77 -5.15
N SER A 278 -26.71 -5.29 -6.34
CA SER A 278 -26.08 -6.51 -6.81
C SER A 278 -25.36 -6.30 -8.13
N LEU A 279 -24.21 -6.92 -8.27
CA LEU A 279 -23.37 -6.95 -9.47
C LEU A 279 -23.12 -8.41 -9.82
N ASN A 280 -23.26 -8.77 -11.09
CA ASN A 280 -22.91 -10.13 -11.52
C ASN A 280 -21.40 -10.30 -11.73
N ALA A 281 -20.75 -9.24 -12.20
CA ALA A 281 -19.30 -9.13 -12.34
C ALA A 281 -18.91 -7.66 -12.43
N LEU A 282 -17.74 -7.31 -11.96
CA LEU A 282 -17.08 -6.04 -12.21
C LEU A 282 -15.63 -6.30 -12.60
N SER A 283 -15.19 -5.73 -13.68
CA SER A 283 -13.79 -5.71 -14.09
C SER A 283 -13.33 -4.26 -14.15
N SER A 284 -12.24 -3.92 -13.49
CA SER A 284 -11.64 -2.60 -13.56
C SER A 284 -10.15 -2.68 -13.76
N ALA A 285 -9.57 -1.65 -14.36
CA ALA A 285 -8.13 -1.49 -14.52
C ALA A 285 -7.74 -0.04 -14.23
N PHE A 286 -6.56 0.14 -13.66
CA PHE A 286 -6.01 1.47 -13.42
C PHE A 286 -4.55 1.56 -13.80
N THR A 287 -4.11 2.75 -14.15
CA THR A 287 -2.70 3.12 -14.26
C THR A 287 -2.49 4.46 -13.57
N ALA A 288 -1.35 4.62 -12.89
CA ALA A 288 -0.99 5.86 -12.22
C ALA A 288 0.53 6.03 -12.18
N GLY A 289 1.02 7.26 -12.04
CA GLY A 289 2.45 7.54 -11.85
C GLY A 289 3.10 8.31 -13.00
N THR A 290 4.43 8.30 -13.01
CA THR A 290 5.29 8.96 -13.97
C THR A 290 6.05 7.94 -14.82
N SER A 291 6.92 8.40 -15.74
CA SER A 291 7.82 7.51 -16.48
C SER A 291 8.81 6.76 -15.58
N GLU A 292 9.21 7.37 -14.44
CA GLU A 292 10.20 6.80 -13.51
C GLU A 292 9.57 5.84 -12.49
N SER A 293 8.30 6.04 -12.14
CA SER A 293 7.57 5.24 -11.15
C SER A 293 6.12 5.09 -11.56
N ARG A 294 5.77 3.93 -12.11
CA ARG A 294 4.43 3.63 -12.63
C ARG A 294 3.78 2.51 -11.87
N TRP A 295 2.52 2.73 -11.54
CA TRP A 295 1.60 1.74 -11.02
C TRP A 295 0.61 1.33 -12.12
N ASP A 296 0.31 0.07 -12.18
CA ASP A 296 -0.79 -0.49 -12.96
C ASP A 296 -1.48 -1.58 -12.16
N GLY A 297 -2.76 -1.81 -12.44
CA GLY A 297 -3.47 -2.85 -11.73
C GLY A 297 -4.87 -3.09 -12.25
N SER A 298 -5.51 -4.11 -11.70
CA SER A 298 -6.89 -4.50 -11.99
C SER A 298 -7.61 -4.97 -10.74
N LEU A 299 -8.92 -4.79 -10.74
CA LEU A 299 -9.83 -5.38 -9.76
C LEU A 299 -10.93 -6.13 -10.51
N GLU A 300 -11.03 -7.41 -10.25
CA GLU A 300 -12.09 -8.31 -10.73
C GLU A 300 -12.95 -8.69 -9.54
N LEU A 301 -14.26 -8.52 -9.64
CA LEU A 301 -15.23 -8.93 -8.65
C LEU A 301 -16.23 -9.89 -9.28
N ASP A 302 -16.42 -11.05 -8.66
CA ASP A 302 -17.48 -11.97 -9.00
C ASP A 302 -18.63 -11.73 -8.02
N LYS A 303 -19.86 -11.70 -8.48
CA LYS A 303 -21.08 -11.62 -7.69
C LYS A 303 -20.97 -10.81 -6.40
N VAL A 304 -21.27 -9.55 -6.49
CA VAL A 304 -21.27 -8.64 -5.34
C VAL A 304 -22.71 -8.43 -4.88
N SER A 305 -22.96 -8.51 -3.60
CA SER A 305 -24.23 -8.23 -2.96
C SER A 305 -24.01 -7.23 -1.82
N LEU A 306 -24.54 -6.02 -1.99
CA LEU A 306 -24.43 -4.94 -1.00
C LEU A 306 -25.81 -4.62 -0.44
N ARG A 307 -25.96 -4.74 0.88
CA ARG A 307 -27.13 -4.32 1.65
C ARG A 307 -26.68 -3.36 2.76
N PRO A 308 -27.54 -2.58 3.38
CA PRO A 308 -27.15 -1.58 4.39
C PRO A 308 -26.36 -2.15 5.59
N SER A 309 -26.55 -3.43 5.93
CA SER A 309 -25.92 -4.09 7.06
C SER A 309 -24.88 -5.15 6.69
N ILE A 310 -24.80 -5.54 5.40
CA ILE A 310 -23.92 -6.61 4.94
C ILE A 310 -23.51 -6.40 3.49
N ALA A 311 -22.23 -6.56 3.22
CA ALA A 311 -21.67 -6.67 1.88
C ALA A 311 -21.02 -8.05 1.71
N VAL A 312 -21.31 -8.73 0.62
CA VAL A 312 -20.73 -10.05 0.30
C VAL A 312 -20.11 -9.98 -1.08
N LEU A 313 -18.86 -10.35 -1.15
CA LEU A 313 -18.11 -10.60 -2.38
C LEU A 313 -17.80 -12.09 -2.43
N ASP A 314 -18.38 -12.81 -3.36
CA ASP A 314 -18.16 -14.27 -3.47
C ASP A 314 -16.69 -14.55 -3.77
N ASN A 315 -16.10 -13.73 -4.65
CA ASN A 315 -14.68 -13.72 -4.93
C ASN A 315 -14.27 -12.34 -5.45
N PHE A 316 -13.08 -11.91 -5.06
CA PHE A 316 -12.43 -10.74 -5.64
C PHE A 316 -10.99 -11.09 -6.01
N LYS A 317 -10.46 -10.41 -7.02
CA LYS A 317 -9.05 -10.50 -7.39
C LYS A 317 -8.54 -9.09 -7.70
N PHE A 318 -7.66 -8.62 -6.86
CA PHE A 318 -6.96 -7.36 -7.01
C PHE A 318 -5.51 -7.64 -7.41
N ASN A 319 -5.08 -7.10 -8.53
CA ASN A 319 -3.70 -7.15 -8.98
C ASN A 319 -3.15 -5.72 -8.98
N ALA A 320 -1.94 -5.54 -8.52
CA ALA A 320 -1.21 -4.29 -8.64
C ALA A 320 0.25 -4.56 -9.04
N GLY A 321 0.77 -3.78 -9.96
CA GLY A 321 2.15 -3.77 -10.38
C GLY A 321 2.78 -2.40 -10.12
N HIS A 322 3.99 -2.39 -9.59
CA HIS A 322 4.80 -1.19 -9.45
C HIS A 322 6.09 -1.35 -10.23
N LYS A 323 6.28 -0.53 -11.23
CA LYS A 323 7.45 -0.53 -12.11
C LYS A 323 8.29 0.71 -11.87
N THR A 324 9.57 0.50 -11.59
CA THR A 324 10.61 1.52 -11.56
C THR A 324 11.66 1.20 -12.63
N GLU A 325 12.68 2.03 -12.80
CA GLU A 325 13.80 1.73 -13.71
C GLU A 325 14.56 0.45 -13.34
N GLN A 326 14.60 0.11 -12.06
CA GLN A 326 15.40 -0.98 -11.51
C GLN A 326 14.63 -2.26 -11.25
N GLN A 327 13.32 -2.18 -10.99
CA GLN A 327 12.53 -3.31 -10.52
C GLN A 327 11.06 -3.23 -10.93
N TYR A 328 10.44 -4.40 -11.02
CA TYR A 328 9.00 -4.56 -11.18
C TYR A 328 8.47 -5.47 -10.07
N THR A 329 7.57 -4.94 -9.25
CA THR A 329 6.95 -5.68 -8.15
C THR A 329 5.47 -5.86 -8.45
N THR A 330 4.98 -7.08 -8.38
CA THR A 330 3.55 -7.41 -8.50
C THR A 330 3.00 -7.89 -7.16
N PHE A 331 1.75 -7.53 -6.92
CA PHE A 331 0.98 -7.93 -5.75
C PHE A 331 -0.40 -8.39 -6.20
N THR A 332 -0.82 -9.57 -5.77
CA THR A 332 -2.16 -10.10 -6.02
C THR A 332 -2.83 -10.44 -4.70
N LEU A 333 -4.04 -9.92 -4.51
CA LEU A 333 -4.91 -10.23 -3.38
C LEU A 333 -6.20 -10.83 -3.94
N SER A 334 -6.60 -12.02 -3.48
CA SER A 334 -7.81 -12.67 -3.99
C SER A 334 -8.48 -13.53 -2.93
N GLY A 335 -9.77 -13.72 -3.06
CA GLY A 335 -10.56 -14.57 -2.17
C GLY A 335 -11.98 -14.04 -1.96
N PRO A 336 -12.77 -14.68 -1.11
CA PRO A 336 -14.06 -14.17 -0.67
C PRO A 336 -13.86 -13.01 0.32
N ALA A 337 -14.83 -12.09 0.40
CA ALA A 337 -14.83 -11.07 1.44
C ALA A 337 -16.26 -10.77 1.89
N ILE A 338 -16.45 -10.61 3.18
CA ILE A 338 -17.72 -10.26 3.79
C ILE A 338 -17.48 -9.07 4.70
N TRP A 339 -18.33 -8.06 4.57
CA TRP A 339 -18.41 -6.97 5.53
C TRP A 339 -19.78 -7.00 6.22
N GLN A 340 -19.79 -6.88 7.53
CA GLN A 340 -20.99 -6.77 8.35
C GLN A 340 -20.88 -5.55 9.27
N ARG A 341 -21.93 -4.75 9.34
CA ARG A 341 -21.94 -3.52 10.17
C ARG A 341 -21.55 -3.76 11.62
N SER A 342 -21.88 -4.92 12.18
CA SER A 342 -21.62 -5.27 13.58
C SER A 342 -20.27 -5.95 13.81
N LYS A 343 -19.62 -6.48 12.77
CA LYS A 343 -18.40 -7.30 12.89
C LYS A 343 -17.23 -6.78 12.03
N GLY A 344 -17.47 -5.75 11.19
CA GLY A 344 -16.48 -5.26 10.24
C GLY A 344 -16.31 -6.17 9.03
N ALA A 345 -15.14 -6.11 8.41
CA ALA A 345 -14.77 -6.92 7.25
C ALA A 345 -14.00 -8.18 7.66
N PHE A 346 -14.27 -9.30 6.99
CA PHE A 346 -13.55 -10.54 7.19
C PHE A 346 -13.49 -11.37 5.90
N SER A 347 -12.46 -12.17 5.82
CA SER A 347 -12.22 -13.11 4.71
C SER A 347 -11.69 -14.42 5.29
N ASP A 348 -12.17 -15.53 4.78
CA ASP A 348 -11.62 -16.86 5.03
C ASP A 348 -11.22 -17.44 3.68
N GLY A 349 -9.94 -17.80 3.53
CA GLY A 349 -9.35 -18.18 2.24
C GLY A 349 -8.80 -16.99 1.44
N LEU A 350 -8.38 -15.91 2.12
CA LEU A 350 -7.68 -14.79 1.48
C LEU A 350 -6.31 -15.25 0.99
N ARG A 351 -6.03 -15.04 -0.30
CA ARG A 351 -4.75 -15.36 -0.94
C ARG A 351 -3.97 -14.11 -1.23
N ILE A 352 -2.70 -14.09 -0.84
CA ILE A 352 -1.78 -12.98 -1.03
C ILE A 352 -0.56 -13.51 -1.79
N ASN A 353 -0.31 -13.00 -3.00
CA ASN A 353 0.87 -13.36 -3.77
C ASN A 353 1.67 -12.09 -4.06
N THR A 354 2.98 -12.17 -3.90
CA THR A 354 3.90 -11.12 -4.30
C THR A 354 5.01 -11.69 -5.17
N HIS A 355 5.46 -10.91 -6.12
CA HIS A 355 6.59 -11.27 -6.97
C HIS A 355 7.36 -10.00 -7.32
N GLN A 356 8.69 -10.04 -7.23
CA GLN A 356 9.55 -8.94 -7.59
C GLN A 356 10.65 -9.40 -8.55
N ASP A 357 10.78 -8.73 -9.68
CA ASP A 357 11.83 -8.91 -10.66
C ASP A 357 12.75 -7.69 -10.70
N THR A 358 14.06 -7.91 -10.83
CA THR A 358 15.01 -6.85 -11.18
C THR A 358 15.09 -6.69 -12.68
N LEU A 359 15.08 -5.42 -13.15
CA LEU A 359 15.14 -5.08 -14.57
C LEU A 359 16.58 -4.82 -15.05
N VAL A 360 17.58 -4.76 -14.15
CA VAL A 360 18.97 -4.42 -14.45
C VAL A 360 19.85 -5.66 -14.50
N LYS A 361 20.52 -5.86 -15.65
CA LYS A 361 21.63 -6.78 -16.02
C LYS A 361 21.65 -8.25 -15.58
N ALA A 362 20.91 -8.68 -14.59
CA ALA A 362 20.69 -10.09 -14.25
C ALA A 362 19.34 -10.19 -13.53
N PRO A 363 18.27 -10.63 -14.18
CA PRO A 363 16.98 -10.81 -13.50
C PRO A 363 17.15 -11.84 -12.40
N ARG A 364 17.19 -11.38 -11.16
CA ARG A 364 17.12 -12.24 -9.97
C ARG A 364 15.71 -12.12 -9.43
N PRO A 365 14.91 -13.19 -9.43
CA PRO A 365 13.62 -13.17 -8.77
C PRO A 365 13.84 -12.90 -7.29
N ARG A 366 13.19 -11.86 -6.78
CA ARG A 366 13.25 -11.45 -5.38
C ARG A 366 11.83 -11.43 -4.84
N PHE A 367 11.63 -11.86 -3.60
CA PHE A 367 10.33 -11.87 -2.95
C PHE A 367 9.25 -12.61 -3.74
N ILE A 368 9.38 -13.90 -3.88
CA ILE A 368 8.27 -14.72 -4.35
C ILE A 368 7.52 -15.18 -3.10
N SER A 369 6.31 -14.69 -2.90
CA SER A 369 5.48 -15.19 -1.81
C SER A 369 4.10 -15.61 -2.30
N ALA A 370 3.56 -16.61 -1.65
CA ALA A 370 2.21 -17.12 -1.88
C ALA A 370 1.64 -17.57 -0.53
N PHE A 371 0.71 -16.79 0.00
CA PHE A 371 0.06 -17.06 1.28
C PHE A 371 -1.43 -17.22 1.11
N GLU A 372 -2.03 -18.11 1.92
CA GLU A 372 -3.47 -18.26 2.06
C GLU A 372 -3.83 -18.28 3.54
N GLY A 373 -4.95 -17.64 3.90
CA GLY A 373 -5.35 -17.56 5.29
C GLY A 373 -6.63 -16.80 5.55
N SER A 374 -6.83 -16.44 6.79
CA SER A 374 -7.97 -15.66 7.26
C SER A 374 -7.55 -14.26 7.64
N PHE A 375 -8.46 -13.31 7.43
CA PHE A 375 -8.30 -11.90 7.78
C PHE A 375 -9.59 -11.37 8.40
N SER A 376 -9.46 -10.55 9.43
CA SER A 376 -10.59 -9.89 10.10
C SER A 376 -10.22 -8.46 10.43
N MET A 377 -11.12 -7.53 10.13
CA MET A 377 -10.98 -6.09 10.35
C MET A 377 -12.30 -5.56 10.90
N PRO A 378 -12.50 -5.61 12.23
CA PRO A 378 -13.68 -5.05 12.88
C PRO A 378 -13.90 -3.58 12.56
N ASP A 379 -12.82 -2.81 12.49
CA ASP A 379 -12.79 -1.42 12.09
C ASP A 379 -11.40 -1.07 11.49
N LEU A 380 -11.21 0.16 11.03
CA LEU A 380 -9.94 0.60 10.42
C LEU A 380 -8.75 0.65 11.39
N ASN A 381 -9.03 0.70 12.68
CA ASN A 381 -8.03 0.76 13.73
C ASN A 381 -7.64 -0.62 14.28
N HIS A 382 -8.44 -1.65 14.00
CA HIS A 382 -8.22 -2.99 14.50
C HIS A 382 -8.35 -4.01 13.37
N TRP A 383 -7.27 -4.74 13.10
CA TRP A 383 -7.29 -5.86 12.16
C TRP A 383 -6.29 -6.95 12.54
N GLN A 384 -6.58 -8.16 12.12
CA GLN A 384 -5.73 -9.31 12.34
C GLN A 384 -5.83 -10.30 11.18
N GLY A 385 -4.76 -11.07 11.00
CA GLY A 385 -4.71 -12.11 9.98
C GLY A 385 -3.81 -13.25 10.37
N GLN A 386 -4.10 -14.43 9.83
CA GLN A 386 -3.29 -15.65 9.98
C GLN A 386 -3.14 -16.28 8.60
N PHE A 387 -1.91 -16.44 8.18
CA PHE A 387 -1.58 -16.91 6.83
C PHE A 387 -0.56 -18.03 6.88
N LYS A 388 -0.68 -19.00 5.98
CA LYS A 388 0.31 -20.05 5.74
C LYS A 388 0.59 -20.10 4.24
N GLY A 389 1.81 -20.47 3.89
CA GLY A 389 2.17 -20.52 2.49
C GLY A 389 3.66 -20.63 2.27
N LEU A 390 4.14 -19.94 1.27
CA LEU A 390 5.52 -19.94 0.85
C LEU A 390 6.09 -18.51 0.83
N PHE A 391 7.32 -18.37 1.29
CA PHE A 391 8.16 -17.21 1.08
C PHE A 391 9.48 -17.65 0.45
N ASP A 392 9.85 -17.10 -0.70
CA ASP A 392 10.98 -17.56 -1.51
C ASP A 392 11.01 -19.09 -1.73
N ARG A 393 9.83 -19.66 -2.02
CA ARG A 393 9.61 -21.11 -2.21
C ARG A 393 9.82 -21.95 -0.95
N GLN A 394 9.99 -21.33 0.22
CA GLN A 394 10.14 -22.01 1.50
C GLN A 394 8.84 -21.93 2.31
N PRO A 395 8.46 -22.99 3.02
CA PRO A 395 7.30 -22.95 3.90
C PRO A 395 7.38 -21.79 4.90
N ALA A 396 6.27 -21.07 5.02
CA ALA A 396 6.16 -19.90 5.87
C ALA A 396 4.79 -19.81 6.54
N ALA A 397 4.74 -19.26 7.74
CA ALA A 397 3.52 -18.90 8.43
C ALA A 397 3.66 -17.47 8.98
N LEU A 398 2.59 -16.70 8.88
CA LEU A 398 2.52 -15.32 9.30
C LEU A 398 1.25 -15.10 10.11
N THR A 399 1.38 -14.53 11.30
CA THR A 399 0.28 -13.95 12.05
C THR A 399 0.51 -12.47 12.20
N VAL A 400 -0.51 -11.66 12.03
CA VAL A 400 -0.42 -10.21 12.19
C VAL A 400 -1.61 -9.70 12.99
N ARG A 401 -1.39 -8.69 13.82
CA ARG A 401 -2.42 -7.97 14.55
C ARG A 401 -2.05 -6.50 14.63
N TYR A 402 -2.97 -5.65 14.26
CA TYR A 402 -2.82 -4.20 14.34
C TYR A 402 -3.88 -3.63 15.25
N ALA A 403 -3.46 -2.69 16.11
CA ALA A 403 -4.36 -1.94 16.98
C ALA A 403 -3.88 -0.48 17.06
N ALA A 404 -4.83 0.45 16.87
CA ALA A 404 -4.60 1.89 16.99
C ALA A 404 -5.63 2.48 17.94
N GLU A 405 -5.23 2.65 19.20
CA GLU A 405 -6.07 3.29 20.22
C GLU A 405 -5.95 4.82 20.14
N PRO A 406 -7.02 5.58 20.47
CA PRO A 406 -6.95 7.03 20.54
C PRO A 406 -5.82 7.50 21.46
N GLU A 407 -5.06 8.48 21.02
CA GLU A 407 -3.94 9.10 21.77
C GLU A 407 -2.75 8.18 22.08
N GLN A 408 -2.74 6.93 21.61
CA GLN A 408 -1.63 6.00 21.74
C GLN A 408 -0.94 5.78 20.40
N GLN A 409 0.35 5.41 20.45
CA GLN A 409 1.05 4.99 19.25
C GLN A 409 0.43 3.66 18.75
N PRO A 410 0.08 3.56 17.47
CA PRO A 410 -0.42 2.30 16.88
C PRO A 410 0.59 1.16 17.11
N ARG A 411 0.08 -0.07 17.26
CA ARG A 411 0.89 -1.28 17.46
C ARG A 411 0.65 -2.28 16.35
N LEU A 412 1.73 -2.88 15.86
CA LEU A 412 1.71 -3.99 14.93
C LEU A 412 2.43 -5.19 15.56
N GLU A 413 1.69 -6.18 15.96
CA GLU A 413 2.20 -7.45 16.47
C GLU A 413 2.28 -8.46 15.31
N ALA A 414 3.36 -9.22 15.22
CA ALA A 414 3.52 -10.25 14.21
C ALA A 414 4.16 -11.52 14.78
N GLY A 415 3.77 -12.66 14.22
CA GLY A 415 4.46 -13.94 14.38
C GLY A 415 4.91 -14.42 13.01
N ILE A 416 6.20 -14.65 12.84
CA ILE A 416 6.80 -15.07 11.58
C ILE A 416 7.49 -16.41 11.81
N ALA A 417 7.10 -17.43 11.06
CA ALA A 417 7.78 -18.73 11.04
C ALA A 417 8.18 -19.05 9.60
N LEU A 418 9.46 -19.39 9.40
CA LEU A 418 10.06 -19.72 8.11
C LEU A 418 10.90 -20.99 8.25
N SER A 419 10.85 -21.90 7.30
CA SER A 419 11.75 -23.03 7.31
C SER A 419 13.17 -22.66 6.89
N LYS A 420 13.32 -21.79 5.88
CA LYS A 420 14.65 -21.35 5.43
C LYS A 420 14.62 -19.93 4.89
N LEU A 421 15.61 -19.12 5.26
CA LEU A 421 15.82 -17.78 4.75
C LEU A 421 17.26 -17.62 4.25
N SER A 422 17.45 -17.32 2.97
CA SER A 422 18.72 -16.90 2.42
C SER A 422 18.75 -15.38 2.24
N LEU A 423 19.59 -14.68 2.97
CA LEU A 423 19.78 -13.23 2.83
C LEU A 423 20.83 -12.88 1.79
N THR A 424 21.59 -13.85 1.27
CA THR A 424 22.64 -13.61 0.26
C THR A 424 22.12 -12.88 -0.99
N PRO A 425 20.94 -13.21 -1.57
CA PRO A 425 20.42 -12.49 -2.75
C PRO A 425 20.05 -11.03 -2.47
N TYR A 426 19.79 -10.69 -1.21
CA TYR A 426 19.34 -9.36 -0.77
C TYR A 426 20.47 -8.49 -0.22
N TRP A 427 21.64 -9.09 0.02
CA TRP A 427 22.74 -8.45 0.74
C TRP A 427 23.31 -7.22 0.04
N ASP A 428 23.47 -7.29 -1.28
CA ASP A 428 23.99 -6.18 -2.07
C ASP A 428 23.03 -4.97 -2.05
N ASP A 429 21.73 -5.21 -1.99
CA ASP A 429 20.73 -4.15 -1.90
C ASP A 429 20.71 -3.51 -0.53
N LEU A 430 20.87 -4.32 0.53
CA LEU A 430 21.00 -3.80 1.90
C LEU A 430 22.25 -2.90 2.03
N GLN A 431 23.31 -3.21 1.29
CA GLN A 431 24.53 -2.38 1.28
C GLN A 431 24.41 -1.12 0.42
N THR A 432 23.73 -1.18 -0.74
CA THR A 432 23.64 -0.06 -1.68
C THR A 432 22.63 1.00 -1.25
N HIS A 433 21.63 0.65 -0.44
CA HIS A 433 20.65 1.58 0.11
C HIS A 433 21.08 2.22 1.43
N SER A 434 22.34 2.07 1.83
CA SER A 434 22.91 2.53 3.10
C SER A 434 22.97 4.04 3.30
N GLY A 435 22.43 4.85 2.38
CA GLY A 435 22.30 6.30 2.59
C GLY A 435 21.32 6.72 3.70
N LYS A 436 20.39 5.82 4.11
CA LYS A 436 19.53 5.96 5.29
C LYS A 436 19.42 4.61 5.96
N ALA A 437 20.27 4.37 6.91
CA ALA A 437 20.35 3.09 7.64
C ALA A 437 19.04 2.75 8.39
N TYR A 438 18.25 3.77 8.74
CA TYR A 438 16.99 3.60 9.45
C TYR A 438 15.79 3.60 8.47
N PRO A 439 14.84 2.65 8.56
CA PRO A 439 13.69 2.58 7.67
C PRO A 439 12.81 3.83 7.77
N GLY A 440 12.75 4.62 6.70
CA GLY A 440 12.04 5.90 6.68
C GLY A 440 10.53 5.81 6.94
N PHE A 441 9.92 4.62 6.79
CA PHE A 441 8.50 4.44 7.11
C PHE A 441 8.25 4.46 8.63
N LEU A 442 9.21 4.01 9.48
CA LEU A 442 9.11 4.05 10.93
C LEU A 442 9.23 5.48 11.50
N SER A 443 9.91 6.37 10.77
CA SER A 443 10.08 7.77 11.17
C SER A 443 8.89 8.67 10.84
N ARG A 444 7.85 8.15 10.16
CA ARG A 444 6.65 8.92 9.81
C ARG A 444 5.76 9.12 11.03
N SER A 445 5.10 10.28 11.09
CA SER A 445 4.05 10.52 12.10
C SER A 445 2.95 9.47 11.98
N GLY A 446 2.56 8.83 13.09
CA GLY A 446 1.56 7.77 13.10
C GLY A 446 2.09 6.38 12.68
N ALA A 447 3.40 6.20 12.50
CA ALA A 447 3.97 4.89 12.28
C ALA A 447 3.72 3.97 13.50
N PRO A 448 3.35 2.69 13.29
CA PRO A 448 3.15 1.76 14.37
C PRO A 448 4.46 1.36 15.04
N ALA A 449 4.42 1.11 16.35
CA ALA A 449 5.43 0.30 17.01
C ALA A 449 5.22 -1.15 16.56
N ILE A 450 6.32 -1.81 16.15
CA ILE A 450 6.31 -3.19 15.64
C ILE A 450 6.91 -4.11 16.69
N GLU A 451 6.19 -5.18 17.02
CA GLU A 451 6.70 -6.30 17.84
C GLU A 451 6.49 -7.59 17.05
N ALA A 452 7.57 -8.32 16.74
CA ALA A 452 7.44 -9.57 15.99
C ALA A 452 8.22 -10.71 16.62
N GLN A 453 7.55 -11.84 16.85
CA GLN A 453 8.19 -13.11 17.15
C GLN A 453 8.64 -13.75 15.84
N ILE A 454 9.95 -14.02 15.73
CA ILE A 454 10.54 -14.61 14.53
C ILE A 454 11.14 -15.97 14.88
N LYS A 455 10.75 -16.99 14.12
CA LYS A 455 11.28 -18.35 14.18
C LYS A 455 11.69 -18.80 12.79
N ILE A 456 12.96 -19.17 12.60
CA ILE A 456 13.50 -19.59 11.31
C ILE A 456 14.39 -20.81 11.53
N ASP A 457 14.07 -21.94 10.86
CA ASP A 457 14.83 -23.18 11.06
C ASP A 457 16.26 -23.06 10.53
N ALA A 458 16.49 -22.33 9.42
CA ALA A 458 17.82 -22.09 8.88
C ALA A 458 17.94 -20.71 8.23
N ILE A 459 18.98 -19.94 8.61
CA ILE A 459 19.35 -18.68 7.97
C ILE A 459 20.74 -18.78 7.35
N THR A 460 20.86 -18.33 6.10
CA THR A 460 22.12 -18.16 5.40
C THR A 460 22.39 -16.69 5.16
N LEU A 461 23.45 -16.17 5.77
CA LEU A 461 24.03 -14.85 5.55
C LEU A 461 25.33 -14.99 4.74
N PRO A 462 25.83 -13.96 4.05
CA PRO A 462 27.19 -14.00 3.52
C PRO A 462 28.22 -14.24 4.64
N GLY A 463 28.89 -15.39 4.59
CA GLY A 463 29.88 -15.77 5.60
C GLY A 463 29.34 -16.28 6.93
N LEU A 464 28.03 -16.54 7.07
CA LEU A 464 27.46 -17.06 8.32
C LEU A 464 26.24 -17.93 8.08
N GLN A 465 26.18 -19.10 8.77
CA GLN A 465 25.02 -20.00 8.78
C GLN A 465 24.52 -20.16 10.21
N LEU A 466 23.20 -20.02 10.36
CA LEU A 466 22.51 -20.13 11.65
C LEU A 466 21.37 -21.12 11.52
N ASP A 467 21.17 -21.93 12.53
CA ASP A 467 20.10 -22.93 12.61
C ASP A 467 19.17 -22.61 13.80
N ASN A 468 17.89 -22.96 13.69
CA ASN A 468 16.91 -22.81 14.78
C ASN A 468 16.91 -21.42 15.41
N VAL A 469 16.80 -20.40 14.57
CA VAL A 469 16.81 -18.99 15.01
C VAL A 469 15.49 -18.63 15.64
N GLU A 470 15.52 -18.15 16.86
CA GLU A 470 14.38 -17.55 17.57
C GLU A 470 14.78 -16.16 18.07
N THR A 471 13.93 -15.16 17.83
CA THR A 471 14.17 -13.79 18.29
C THR A 471 12.89 -12.99 18.38
N LEU A 472 12.91 -11.93 19.20
CA LEU A 472 11.89 -10.91 19.28
C LEU A 472 12.42 -9.64 18.59
N LEU A 473 11.78 -9.22 17.51
CA LEU A 473 12.00 -7.93 16.87
C LEU A 473 11.10 -6.89 17.55
N SER A 474 11.71 -5.81 18.00
CA SER A 474 11.01 -4.56 18.35
C SER A 474 11.50 -3.44 17.46
N ALA A 475 10.59 -2.62 16.92
CA ALA A 475 10.95 -1.50 16.06
C ALA A 475 9.95 -0.36 16.21
N ASP A 476 10.45 0.84 16.39
CA ASP A 476 9.68 2.07 16.44
C ASP A 476 10.46 3.23 15.77
N LYS A 477 10.05 4.47 15.99
CA LYS A 477 10.72 5.65 15.41
C LYS A 477 12.15 5.89 15.95
N ASP A 478 12.47 5.38 17.14
CA ASP A 478 13.69 5.68 17.87
C ASP A 478 14.69 4.52 17.85
N HIS A 479 14.21 3.27 17.78
CA HIS A 479 15.09 2.10 17.81
C HIS A 479 14.52 0.88 17.07
N ILE A 480 15.44 -0.01 16.67
CA ILE A 480 15.16 -1.37 16.19
C ILE A 480 16.03 -2.32 17.01
N ALA A 481 15.46 -3.38 17.53
CA ALA A 481 16.19 -4.38 18.29
C ALA A 481 15.72 -5.80 17.97
N LEU A 482 16.67 -6.72 17.85
CA LEU A 482 16.47 -8.16 17.93
C LEU A 482 16.94 -8.58 19.33
N SER A 483 15.98 -8.90 20.19
CA SER A 483 16.23 -9.33 21.58
C SER A 483 15.89 -10.80 21.76
N ASN A 484 16.39 -11.40 22.85
CA ASN A 484 16.20 -12.83 23.11
C ASN A 484 16.62 -13.71 21.93
N PHE A 485 17.64 -13.25 21.19
CA PHE A 485 18.15 -13.96 20.03
C PHE A 485 18.79 -15.27 20.48
N LYS A 486 18.35 -16.37 19.90
CA LYS A 486 18.89 -17.72 20.10
C LYS A 486 19.07 -18.38 18.76
N ALA A 487 20.19 -19.04 18.56
CA ALA A 487 20.43 -19.80 17.33
C ALA A 487 21.43 -20.94 17.55
N GLY A 488 21.34 -21.96 16.72
CA GLY A 488 22.44 -22.90 16.49
C GLY A 488 23.53 -22.24 15.65
N LEU A 489 24.78 -22.47 15.99
CA LEU A 489 25.93 -21.87 15.33
C LEU A 489 27.05 -22.92 15.18
N TYR A 490 27.23 -23.49 13.98
CA TYR A 490 28.26 -24.48 13.65
C TYR A 490 28.43 -25.59 14.69
N GLY A 491 27.31 -26.25 15.06
CA GLY A 491 27.28 -27.35 16.03
C GLY A 491 27.24 -26.92 17.50
N GLY A 492 27.41 -25.64 17.79
CA GLY A 492 27.19 -24.98 19.08
C GLY A 492 25.90 -24.16 19.09
N LYS A 493 25.78 -23.27 20.04
CA LYS A 493 24.63 -22.35 20.18
C LYS A 493 25.13 -20.92 20.45
N THR A 494 24.30 -19.93 20.12
CA THR A 494 24.52 -18.53 20.45
C THR A 494 23.25 -17.89 20.99
N GLU A 495 23.42 -17.01 21.98
CA GLU A 495 22.34 -16.25 22.62
C GLU A 495 22.75 -14.78 22.78
N GLY A 496 21.77 -13.85 22.62
CA GLY A 496 22.10 -12.43 22.81
C GLY A 496 21.08 -11.50 22.15
N GLY A 497 21.60 -10.44 21.54
CA GLY A 497 20.79 -9.47 20.83
C GLY A 497 21.60 -8.47 20.03
N ILE A 498 20.95 -7.77 19.15
CA ILE A 498 21.49 -6.61 18.42
C ILE A 498 20.46 -5.50 18.43
N SER A 499 20.91 -4.27 18.64
CA SER A 499 20.05 -3.10 18.55
C SER A 499 20.66 -1.99 17.72
N MET A 500 19.81 -1.17 17.13
CA MET A 500 20.17 0.04 16.39
C MET A 500 19.31 1.20 16.89
N ALA A 501 19.93 2.27 17.33
CA ALA A 501 19.23 3.50 17.68
C ALA A 501 19.29 4.49 16.51
N ASN A 502 18.15 5.17 16.27
CA ASN A 502 17.97 6.19 15.23
C ASN A 502 18.60 7.52 15.66
N THR A 503 19.92 7.52 15.79
CA THR A 503 20.74 8.72 16.05
C THR A 503 21.44 9.15 14.78
N GLU A 504 22.01 10.34 14.74
CA GLU A 504 22.79 10.81 13.59
C GLU A 504 24.26 10.99 13.99
N PRO A 505 25.19 10.13 13.50
CA PRO A 505 24.95 8.89 12.75
C PRO A 505 24.32 7.78 13.64
N PRO A 506 23.68 6.74 13.02
CA PRO A 506 23.09 5.62 13.75
C PRO A 506 24.07 4.92 14.67
N SER A 507 23.60 4.46 15.83
CA SER A 507 24.40 3.69 16.78
C SER A 507 23.90 2.26 16.88
N TYR A 508 24.83 1.33 16.98
CA TYR A 508 24.60 -0.11 17.03
C TYR A 508 25.17 -0.69 18.30
N HIS A 509 24.52 -1.68 18.88
CA HIS A 509 24.98 -2.46 19.99
C HIS A 509 24.72 -3.94 19.74
N LEU A 510 25.77 -4.77 19.82
CA LEU A 510 25.74 -6.21 19.65
C LEU A 510 26.22 -6.87 20.93
N GLN A 511 25.40 -7.71 21.54
CA GLN A 511 25.76 -8.59 22.64
C GLN A 511 25.47 -10.04 22.23
N GLN A 512 26.49 -10.89 22.29
CA GLN A 512 26.38 -12.31 21.95
C GLN A 512 27.20 -13.17 22.89
N ASN A 513 26.64 -14.30 23.26
CA ASN A 513 27.30 -15.37 24.01
C ASN A 513 27.15 -16.65 23.17
N ALA A 514 28.28 -17.17 22.67
CA ALA A 514 28.34 -18.39 21.89
C ALA A 514 29.01 -19.50 22.67
N GLN A 515 28.52 -20.73 22.58
CA GLN A 515 29.03 -21.88 23.32
C GLN A 515 29.12 -23.11 22.42
N GLY A 516 30.19 -23.87 22.53
CA GLY A 516 30.37 -25.15 21.85
C GLY A 516 30.54 -25.04 20.33
N VAL A 517 30.96 -23.90 19.80
CA VAL A 517 31.06 -23.61 18.38
C VAL A 517 32.25 -24.27 17.72
N GLN A 518 32.10 -24.90 16.56
CA GLN A 518 33.20 -25.41 15.73
C GLN A 518 33.97 -24.24 15.11
N VAL A 519 35.03 -23.80 15.75
CA VAL A 519 35.76 -22.56 15.44
C VAL A 519 36.26 -22.53 14.00
N ARG A 520 36.79 -23.63 13.48
CA ARG A 520 37.36 -23.69 12.13
C ARG A 520 36.32 -23.33 11.06
N ARG A 521 35.11 -23.89 11.17
CA ARG A 521 34.03 -23.64 10.19
C ARG A 521 33.57 -22.18 10.28
N LEU A 522 33.38 -21.66 11.50
CA LEU A 522 32.97 -20.29 11.71
C LEU A 522 34.00 -19.30 11.12
N LEU A 523 35.30 -19.47 11.43
CA LEU A 523 36.36 -18.60 10.93
C LEU A 523 36.55 -18.70 9.42
N GLN A 524 36.38 -19.89 8.84
CA GLN A 524 36.46 -20.10 7.41
C GLN A 524 35.38 -19.34 6.66
N ASP A 525 34.15 -19.43 7.13
CA ASP A 525 32.99 -18.80 6.48
C ASP A 525 33.02 -17.26 6.73
N LEU A 526 33.32 -16.82 7.94
CA LEU A 526 33.24 -15.41 8.32
C LEU A 526 34.47 -14.58 7.86
N LEU A 527 35.69 -15.15 7.97
CA LEU A 527 36.95 -14.43 7.75
C LEU A 527 37.86 -15.06 6.68
N THR A 528 37.44 -16.16 6.05
CA THR A 528 38.30 -16.98 5.15
C THR A 528 39.56 -17.49 5.83
N VAL A 529 39.57 -17.58 7.17
CA VAL A 529 40.66 -18.08 8.00
C VAL A 529 40.35 -19.50 8.44
N ASN A 530 41.25 -20.45 8.17
CA ASN A 530 41.11 -21.84 8.60
C ASN A 530 42.31 -22.36 9.41
N SER A 531 43.04 -21.44 10.04
CA SER A 531 44.26 -21.72 10.81
C SER A 531 43.99 -22.17 12.23
N ILE A 532 42.78 -22.08 12.77
CA ILE A 532 42.43 -22.52 14.13
C ILE A 532 41.32 -23.53 14.09
N SER A 533 41.49 -24.70 14.67
CA SER A 533 40.46 -25.71 14.91
C SER A 533 40.17 -25.88 16.40
N GLY A 534 39.03 -26.50 16.72
CA GLY A 534 38.64 -26.76 18.11
C GLY A 534 37.19 -26.37 18.36
N THR A 535 36.74 -26.54 19.60
CA THR A 535 35.42 -26.15 20.07
C THR A 535 35.57 -24.88 20.90
N GLY A 536 34.84 -23.81 20.53
CA GLY A 536 35.01 -22.49 21.11
C GLY A 536 33.76 -21.96 21.80
N ASP A 537 34.01 -21.17 22.85
CA ASP A 537 33.02 -20.32 23.51
C ASP A 537 33.48 -18.86 23.35
N ALA A 538 32.53 -17.98 23.07
CA ALA A 538 32.80 -16.55 22.86
C ALA A 538 31.77 -15.68 23.56
N VAL A 539 32.25 -14.59 24.18
CA VAL A 539 31.38 -13.51 24.69
C VAL A 539 31.78 -12.23 23.99
N ILE A 540 30.83 -11.58 23.40
CA ILE A 540 30.98 -10.38 22.56
C ILE A 540 30.06 -9.30 23.09
N ASP A 541 30.60 -8.10 23.31
CA ASP A 541 29.86 -6.89 23.63
C ASP A 541 30.50 -5.72 22.85
N LEU A 542 29.81 -5.29 21.77
CA LEU A 542 30.35 -4.33 20.82
C LEU A 542 29.36 -3.20 20.56
N THR A 543 29.89 -1.99 20.51
CA THR A 543 29.15 -0.79 20.09
C THR A 543 29.87 -0.14 18.92
N ALA A 544 29.08 0.42 17.97
CA ALA A 544 29.60 1.16 16.83
C ALA A 544 28.67 2.29 16.44
N ARG A 545 29.18 3.31 15.76
CA ARG A 545 28.42 4.41 15.19
C ARG A 545 28.82 4.66 13.74
N GLY A 546 27.89 4.79 12.82
CA GLY A 546 28.20 5.06 11.42
C GLY A 546 27.16 4.58 10.47
N GLN A 547 27.31 4.96 9.21
CA GLN A 547 26.40 4.59 8.12
C GLN A 547 27.05 3.63 7.10
N ASP A 548 28.36 3.47 7.16
CA ASP A 548 29.14 2.64 6.26
C ASP A 548 30.17 1.81 7.03
N ARG A 549 30.74 0.80 6.36
CA ARG A 549 31.75 -0.09 6.97
C ARG A 549 32.93 0.65 7.57
N THR A 550 33.41 1.70 6.92
CA THR A 550 34.60 2.45 7.37
C THR A 550 34.32 3.23 8.65
N SER A 551 33.20 3.94 8.72
CA SER A 551 32.75 4.69 9.90
C SER A 551 32.42 3.75 11.07
N LEU A 552 31.75 2.63 10.81
CA LEU A 552 31.46 1.60 11.82
C LEU A 552 32.77 1.02 12.40
N THR A 553 33.74 0.64 11.56
CA THR A 553 35.03 0.12 12.02
C THR A 553 35.80 1.14 12.85
N LYS A 554 35.87 2.41 12.41
CA LYS A 554 36.57 3.49 13.12
C LYS A 554 35.96 3.84 14.49
N THR A 555 34.68 3.56 14.68
CA THR A 555 33.96 3.85 15.93
C THR A 555 33.74 2.60 16.79
N LEU A 556 34.14 1.42 16.30
CA LEU A 556 33.94 0.15 16.97
C LEU A 556 34.65 0.11 18.33
N LYS A 557 33.90 -0.17 19.38
CA LYS A 557 34.35 -0.30 20.76
C LYS A 557 33.69 -1.49 21.43
N GLY A 558 34.38 -2.07 22.42
CA GLY A 558 33.82 -3.10 23.27
C GLY A 558 34.81 -4.17 23.69
N THR A 559 34.27 -5.35 23.94
CA THR A 559 35.08 -6.50 24.46
C THR A 559 34.76 -7.76 23.69
N LEU A 560 35.75 -8.60 23.52
CA LEU A 560 35.67 -9.94 22.97
C LEU A 560 36.43 -10.89 23.89
N THR A 561 35.78 -11.93 24.38
CA THR A 561 36.42 -13.06 25.04
C THR A 561 36.20 -14.31 24.19
N LEU A 562 37.25 -15.06 23.91
CA LEU A 562 37.24 -16.30 23.15
C LEU A 562 38.00 -17.37 23.88
N ASN A 563 37.40 -18.50 24.14
CA ASN A 563 38.02 -19.69 24.66
C ASN A 563 37.84 -20.84 23.67
N VAL A 564 38.93 -21.50 23.26
CA VAL A 564 38.87 -22.66 22.37
C VAL A 564 39.51 -23.85 23.08
N SER A 565 38.82 -24.96 23.10
CA SER A 565 39.25 -26.20 23.73
C SER A 565 39.51 -27.28 22.69
N ASN A 566 40.48 -28.19 23.00
CA ASN A 566 40.79 -29.37 22.20
C ASN A 566 40.99 -29.03 20.71
N GLY A 567 41.83 -28.04 20.46
CA GLY A 567 42.05 -27.53 19.12
C GLY A 567 43.47 -27.77 18.60
N ALA A 568 43.69 -27.18 17.44
CA ALA A 568 45.03 -27.13 16.87
C ALA A 568 45.20 -25.83 16.06
N TRP A 569 46.41 -25.29 16.10
CA TRP A 569 46.83 -24.26 15.17
C TRP A 569 47.32 -24.93 13.89
N LEU A 570 46.63 -24.76 12.80
CA LEU A 570 46.88 -25.39 11.51
C LEU A 570 47.82 -24.54 10.66
N GLY A 571 48.69 -25.19 9.89
CA GLY A 571 49.69 -24.55 9.05
C GLY A 571 51.05 -24.30 9.77
N ILE A 572 51.12 -24.55 11.08
CA ILE A 572 52.34 -24.39 11.88
C ILE A 572 52.47 -25.60 12.79
N ASP A 573 53.66 -26.18 12.79
CA ASP A 573 54.08 -27.22 13.74
C ASP A 573 55.21 -26.66 14.60
N ILE A 574 54.82 -26.06 15.75
CA ILE A 574 55.76 -25.40 16.64
C ILE A 574 56.74 -26.46 17.23
N ASP A 575 56.28 -27.65 17.56
CA ASP A 575 57.13 -28.72 18.05
C ASP A 575 58.22 -29.11 17.03
N ASN A 576 57.86 -29.22 15.75
CA ASN A 576 58.81 -29.48 14.67
C ASN A 576 59.76 -28.31 14.40
N ILE A 577 59.23 -27.06 14.42
CA ILE A 577 60.07 -25.85 14.31
C ILE A 577 61.14 -25.82 15.42
N MET A 578 60.70 -26.18 16.61
CA MET A 578 61.60 -26.23 17.77
C MET A 578 62.66 -27.34 17.68
N GLN A 579 62.31 -28.47 17.06
CA GLN A 579 63.20 -29.61 16.86
C GLN A 579 64.17 -29.41 15.70
N SER A 580 63.73 -28.86 14.60
CA SER A 580 64.47 -28.73 13.35
C SER A 580 65.10 -27.35 13.10
N GLY A 581 64.70 -26.34 13.86
CA GLY A 581 65.06 -24.93 13.61
C GLY A 581 64.51 -24.35 12.31
N THR A 582 63.66 -25.08 11.58
CA THR A 582 63.18 -24.67 10.28
C THR A 582 61.68 -24.71 10.25
N ILE A 583 61.05 -23.74 9.57
CA ILE A 583 59.63 -23.71 9.30
C ILE A 583 59.33 -24.65 8.11
N SER A 584 58.82 -25.85 8.40
CA SER A 584 58.40 -26.76 7.34
C SER A 584 56.96 -26.45 6.88
N ARG A 585 56.76 -26.30 5.58
CA ARG A 585 55.42 -26.16 4.97
C ARG A 585 54.72 -27.52 4.80
N ARG A 586 55.40 -28.63 5.04
CA ARG A 586 54.80 -29.99 4.99
C ARG A 586 55.05 -30.66 6.34
N GLY A 587 53.99 -31.14 6.95
CA GLY A 587 54.05 -31.98 8.16
C GLY A 587 54.64 -33.36 7.87
N HIS A 588 54.89 -34.15 8.92
CA HIS A 588 55.32 -35.54 8.82
C HIS A 588 54.27 -36.32 7.99
N ASN A 589 54.72 -37.07 7.02
CA ASN A 589 53.83 -37.86 6.08
C ASN A 589 52.91 -37.02 5.13
N GLY A 590 53.22 -35.74 4.85
CA GLY A 590 52.43 -34.94 3.91
C GLY A 590 51.14 -34.32 4.49
N GLU A 591 50.93 -34.49 5.79
CA GLU A 591 49.82 -33.81 6.50
C GLU A 591 50.03 -32.31 6.62
N ILE A 592 48.93 -31.56 6.87
CA ILE A 592 49.03 -30.15 7.17
C ILE A 592 49.75 -29.98 8.52
N PRO A 593 50.86 -29.20 8.61
CA PRO A 593 51.52 -28.91 9.88
C PRO A 593 50.50 -28.40 10.90
N ARG A 594 50.58 -28.87 12.14
CA ARG A 594 49.65 -28.44 13.19
C ARG A 594 50.31 -28.45 14.56
N THR A 595 49.98 -27.46 15.37
CA THR A 595 50.32 -27.40 16.80
C THR A 595 49.04 -27.70 17.59
N PRO A 596 48.91 -28.90 18.18
CA PRO A 596 47.72 -29.23 18.99
C PRO A 596 47.77 -28.45 20.30
N PHE A 597 46.62 -28.00 20.80
CA PHE A 597 46.49 -27.37 22.11
C PHE A 597 45.25 -27.89 22.86
N ARG A 598 45.35 -27.86 24.19
CA ARG A 598 44.20 -28.18 25.07
C ARG A 598 43.29 -26.97 25.23
N ARG A 599 43.85 -25.78 25.34
CA ARG A 599 43.15 -24.55 25.57
C ARG A 599 43.83 -23.39 24.86
N PHE A 600 43.05 -22.56 24.21
CA PHE A 600 43.37 -21.23 23.73
C PHE A 600 42.43 -20.24 24.40
N SER A 601 42.92 -19.20 25.02
CA SER A 601 42.13 -18.16 25.71
C SER A 601 42.59 -16.77 25.26
N LEU A 602 41.65 -15.97 24.79
CA LEU A 602 41.86 -14.60 24.34
C LEU A 602 40.82 -13.69 24.99
N THR A 603 41.28 -12.61 25.60
CA THR A 603 40.45 -11.49 26.01
C THR A 603 40.97 -10.22 25.35
N SER A 604 40.09 -9.54 24.61
CA SER A 604 40.44 -8.36 23.86
C SER A 604 39.52 -7.19 24.18
N THR A 605 40.12 -6.01 24.28
CA THR A 605 39.38 -4.74 24.31
C THR A 605 39.54 -4.05 22.97
N ILE A 606 38.41 -3.66 22.38
CA ILE A 606 38.38 -2.98 21.09
C ILE A 606 38.10 -1.51 21.33
N ASP A 607 38.90 -0.65 20.76
CA ASP A 607 38.70 0.79 20.74
C ASP A 607 39.12 1.36 19.39
N GLN A 608 38.21 2.16 18.78
CA GLN A 608 38.41 2.75 17.46
C GLN A 608 38.79 1.72 16.37
N GLY A 609 38.21 0.51 16.43
CA GLY A 609 38.49 -0.58 15.49
C GLY A 609 39.81 -1.30 15.67
N ILE A 610 40.55 -0.98 16.73
CA ILE A 610 41.78 -1.67 17.11
C ILE A 610 41.48 -2.58 18.29
N SER A 611 41.59 -3.88 18.07
CA SER A 611 41.44 -4.95 19.07
C SER A 611 42.77 -5.17 19.74
N ARG A 612 42.90 -4.82 21.02
CA ARG A 612 44.09 -5.05 21.84
C ARG A 612 43.85 -6.18 22.82
N HIS A 613 44.81 -7.07 22.94
CA HIS A 613 44.72 -8.17 23.88
C HIS A 613 46.06 -8.35 24.61
N PHE A 614 45.92 -8.78 25.84
CA PHE A 614 47.02 -9.05 26.73
C PHE A 614 46.83 -10.44 27.35
N ASN A 615 47.97 -11.17 27.53
CA ASN A 615 47.97 -12.50 28.12
C ASN A 615 47.05 -13.50 27.38
N THR A 616 47.04 -13.44 26.03
CA THR A 616 46.48 -14.51 25.25
C THR A 616 47.26 -15.79 25.52
N GLU A 617 46.57 -16.84 25.96
CA GLU A 617 47.23 -18.05 26.43
C GLU A 617 46.86 -19.23 25.54
N VAL A 618 47.88 -19.99 25.10
CA VAL A 618 47.68 -21.29 24.43
C VAL A 618 48.41 -22.36 25.24
N THR A 619 47.70 -23.31 25.75
CA THR A 619 48.25 -24.41 26.58
C THR A 619 48.17 -25.73 25.82
N SER A 620 49.33 -26.41 25.67
CA SER A 620 49.40 -27.77 25.14
C SER A 620 50.12 -28.71 26.15
N ASP A 621 50.31 -29.96 25.76
CA ASP A 621 51.03 -30.93 26.60
C ASP A 621 52.52 -30.62 26.75
N SER A 622 53.10 -29.94 25.78
CA SER A 622 54.52 -29.59 25.71
C SER A 622 54.79 -28.10 25.81
N LEU A 623 53.82 -27.23 25.50
CA LEU A 623 54.00 -25.81 25.32
C LEU A 623 53.00 -24.97 26.10
N LEU A 624 53.45 -23.87 26.65
CA LEU A 624 52.67 -22.74 27.12
C LEU A 624 53.06 -21.52 26.28
N ILE A 625 52.12 -20.99 25.51
CA ILE A 625 52.33 -19.80 24.68
C ILE A 625 51.56 -18.65 25.33
N VAL A 626 52.24 -17.55 25.57
CA VAL A 626 51.61 -16.30 26.02
C VAL A 626 51.86 -15.24 24.96
N SER A 627 50.83 -14.55 24.54
CA SER A 627 50.89 -13.53 23.50
C SER A 627 50.25 -12.23 23.97
N ASN A 628 50.84 -11.11 23.51
CA ASN A 628 50.29 -9.77 23.63
C ASN A 628 50.34 -9.12 22.26
N GLY A 629 49.32 -8.38 21.91
CA GLY A 629 49.31 -7.73 20.62
C GLY A 629 48.05 -6.95 20.32
N PHE A 630 47.93 -6.63 19.07
CA PHE A 630 46.73 -5.96 18.56
C PHE A 630 46.39 -6.39 17.15
N THR A 631 45.14 -6.24 16.82
CA THR A 631 44.59 -6.43 15.46
C THR A 631 43.90 -5.14 15.01
N ASP A 632 44.35 -4.56 13.89
CA ASP A 632 43.69 -3.48 13.22
C ASP A 632 42.57 -4.08 12.31
N LEU A 633 41.33 -3.99 12.76
CA LEU A 633 40.14 -4.54 12.02
C LEU A 633 39.88 -3.78 10.73
N GLY A 634 40.26 -2.52 10.63
CA GLY A 634 40.12 -1.69 9.43
C GLY A 634 41.08 -2.11 8.33
N LYS A 635 42.34 -2.36 8.66
CA LYS A 635 43.36 -2.81 7.73
C LYS A 635 43.40 -4.31 7.55
N GLN A 636 42.76 -5.06 8.45
CA GLN A 636 42.85 -6.52 8.53
C GLN A 636 44.29 -7.01 8.76
N GLU A 637 45.05 -6.30 9.61
CA GLU A 637 46.43 -6.60 9.97
C GLU A 637 46.52 -6.92 11.45
N LEU A 638 47.44 -7.81 11.80
CA LEU A 638 47.77 -8.13 13.20
C LEU A 638 49.26 -7.92 13.50
N SER A 639 49.53 -7.65 14.76
CA SER A 639 50.87 -7.58 15.30
C SER A 639 50.88 -8.23 16.69
N GLU A 640 51.60 -9.32 16.81
CA GLU A 640 51.64 -10.16 18.01
C GLU A 640 53.08 -10.39 18.46
N GLU A 641 53.29 -10.27 19.75
CA GLU A 641 54.50 -10.72 20.41
C GLU A 641 54.19 -11.94 21.27
N MET A 642 54.80 -13.07 20.96
CA MET A 642 54.57 -14.34 21.62
C MET A 642 55.81 -14.80 22.40
N LEU A 643 55.59 -15.39 23.57
CA LEU A 643 56.60 -16.12 24.32
C LEU A 643 56.18 -17.59 24.42
N ILE A 644 56.99 -18.47 23.83
CA ILE A 644 56.78 -19.91 23.90
C ILE A 644 57.61 -20.46 25.04
N ARG A 645 57.00 -21.12 26.02
CA ARG A 645 57.61 -21.76 27.17
C ARG A 645 57.40 -23.26 27.10
N ASN A 646 58.39 -24.02 27.62
CA ASN A 646 58.19 -25.46 27.81
C ASN A 646 57.27 -25.73 29.01
N ALA A 647 56.12 -26.35 28.78
CA ALA A 647 55.19 -26.70 29.85
C ALA A 647 55.81 -27.76 30.83
N ARG A 648 56.70 -28.60 30.34
CA ARG A 648 57.35 -29.65 31.13
C ARG A 648 58.60 -29.15 31.87
N ASN A 649 59.27 -28.08 31.41
CA ASN A 649 60.43 -27.47 32.04
C ASN A 649 60.28 -25.94 32.14
N PRO A 650 59.66 -25.43 33.19
CA PRO A 650 59.40 -23.99 33.36
C PRO A 650 60.66 -23.15 33.52
N LYS A 651 61.82 -23.76 33.80
CA LYS A 651 63.15 -23.07 33.97
C LYS A 651 63.80 -22.81 32.61
N ALA A 652 63.39 -23.45 31.54
CA ALA A 652 63.95 -23.21 30.22
C ALA A 652 63.60 -21.78 29.72
N LYS A 653 64.56 -21.17 29.02
CA LYS A 653 64.36 -19.82 28.48
C LYS A 653 63.20 -19.82 27.43
N PRO A 654 62.29 -18.88 27.51
CA PRO A 654 61.23 -18.77 26.55
C PRO A 654 61.74 -18.35 25.18
N ILE A 655 61.06 -18.81 24.11
CA ILE A 655 61.31 -18.43 22.72
C ILE A 655 60.42 -17.27 22.33
N PRO A 656 60.94 -16.11 22.00
CA PRO A 656 60.15 -14.97 21.55
C PRO A 656 59.89 -15.06 20.06
N LEU A 657 58.62 -15.02 19.67
CA LEU A 657 58.17 -14.91 18.28
C LEU A 657 57.45 -13.60 18.06
N LYS A 658 57.54 -13.09 16.84
CA LYS A 658 56.71 -12.00 16.33
C LYS A 658 55.89 -12.49 15.18
N ILE A 659 54.61 -12.17 15.21
CA ILE A 659 53.66 -12.43 14.11
C ILE A 659 53.13 -11.08 13.64
N ASN A 660 53.33 -10.76 12.36
CA ASN A 660 52.90 -9.49 11.78
C ASN A 660 52.32 -9.68 10.38
N GLY A 661 51.45 -8.77 9.98
CA GLY A 661 50.92 -8.69 8.65
C GLY A 661 49.44 -9.04 8.52
N PRO A 662 48.97 -9.38 7.32
CA PRO A 662 47.55 -9.67 7.08
C PRO A 662 47.06 -10.86 7.92
N ILE A 663 45.83 -10.74 8.47
CA ILE A 663 45.23 -11.79 9.33
C ILE A 663 45.15 -13.15 8.62
N ASN A 664 44.93 -13.16 7.32
CA ASN A 664 44.80 -14.39 6.52
C ASN A 664 46.16 -15.01 6.11
N ASN A 665 47.26 -14.25 6.16
CA ASN A 665 48.59 -14.74 5.80
C ASN A 665 49.70 -13.98 6.56
N PRO A 666 49.76 -14.14 7.89
CA PRO A 666 50.75 -13.42 8.69
C PRO A 666 52.17 -13.98 8.51
N SER A 667 53.15 -13.14 8.66
CA SER A 667 54.56 -13.53 8.73
C SER A 667 54.97 -13.84 10.17
N ILE A 668 55.70 -14.92 10.35
CA ILE A 668 56.20 -15.37 11.69
C ILE A 668 57.72 -15.30 11.69
N THR A 669 58.27 -14.62 12.68
CA THR A 669 59.71 -14.45 12.85
C THR A 669 60.13 -14.66 14.30
N ILE A 670 61.33 -15.17 14.52
CA ILE A 670 61.94 -15.23 15.87
C ILE A 670 62.43 -13.83 16.21
N ASP A 671 62.13 -13.33 17.44
CA ASP A 671 62.57 -12.04 17.89
C ASP A 671 63.98 -12.17 18.56
N TYR A 672 65.00 -12.24 17.73
CA TYR A 672 66.38 -12.33 18.17
C TYR A 672 66.77 -11.13 19.00
N SER A 673 66.17 -9.97 18.88
CA SER A 673 66.51 -8.79 19.67
C SER A 673 66.22 -8.98 21.15
N ARG A 674 65.14 -9.70 21.49
CA ARG A 674 64.82 -10.05 22.89
C ARG A 674 65.75 -11.04 23.51
N LEU A 675 66.37 -11.96 22.72
CA LEU A 675 67.31 -12.94 23.17
C LEU A 675 68.71 -12.32 23.48
N THR A 676 68.96 -11.20 22.85
CA THR A 676 70.24 -10.48 22.95
C THR A 676 70.18 -9.14 23.73
N ASN A 677 69.02 -8.85 24.31
CA ASN A 677 68.77 -7.60 25.04
C ASN A 677 69.70 -7.54 26.29
N GLY A 678 70.39 -6.39 26.51
CA GLY A 678 71.33 -6.17 27.59
C GLY A 678 72.77 -6.64 27.31
N LEU A 679 73.04 -7.22 26.11
CA LEU A 679 74.40 -7.61 25.72
C LEU A 679 74.99 -6.52 24.80
N SER A 680 76.24 -6.14 25.11
CA SER A 680 76.91 -4.99 24.50
C SER A 680 77.70 -5.33 23.24
N THR A 681 78.25 -6.55 23.17
CA THR A 681 79.17 -6.93 22.09
C THR A 681 78.57 -7.95 21.11
N PRO A 682 78.92 -7.90 19.79
CA PRO A 682 78.52 -8.88 18.83
C PRO A 682 78.80 -10.33 19.21
N ALA A 683 79.95 -10.58 19.83
CA ALA A 683 80.39 -11.91 20.30
C ALA A 683 79.49 -12.44 21.43
N GLU A 684 79.12 -11.62 22.40
CA GLU A 684 78.19 -11.98 23.47
C GLU A 684 76.79 -12.28 22.91
N LYS A 685 76.31 -11.47 21.94
CA LYS A 685 75.03 -11.68 21.25
C LYS A 685 75.00 -13.01 20.50
N GLN A 686 76.11 -13.32 19.76
CA GLN A 686 76.22 -14.57 19.03
C GLN A 686 76.28 -15.77 20.00
N LYS A 687 77.10 -15.71 21.06
CA LYS A 687 77.22 -16.75 22.09
C LYS A 687 75.88 -16.99 22.84
N ALA A 688 75.16 -15.92 23.12
CA ALA A 688 73.87 -16.02 23.78
C ALA A 688 72.84 -16.68 22.85
N LEU A 689 72.85 -16.35 21.54
CA LEU A 689 72.00 -16.99 20.53
C LEU A 689 72.31 -18.47 20.38
N GLU A 690 73.61 -18.84 20.26
CA GLU A 690 74.03 -20.24 20.16
C GLU A 690 73.69 -21.04 21.43
N ASN A 691 73.91 -20.49 22.61
CA ASN A 691 73.57 -21.13 23.88
C ASN A 691 72.04 -21.29 24.01
N THR A 692 71.27 -20.28 23.66
CA THR A 692 69.79 -20.34 23.72
C THR A 692 69.26 -21.37 22.74
N LEU A 693 69.77 -21.40 21.51
CA LEU A 693 69.39 -22.40 20.51
C LEU A 693 69.83 -23.84 20.99
N LYS A 694 70.98 -23.98 21.61
CA LYS A 694 71.45 -25.27 22.16
C LYS A 694 70.60 -25.73 23.33
N GLU A 695 70.26 -24.84 24.27
CA GLU A 695 69.37 -25.14 25.40
C GLU A 695 68.00 -25.50 24.91
N GLN A 696 67.47 -24.78 23.88
CA GLN A 696 66.17 -25.08 23.23
C GLN A 696 66.20 -26.40 22.51
N TRP A 697 67.32 -26.76 21.88
CA TRP A 697 67.48 -28.04 21.21
C TRP A 697 67.52 -29.21 22.23
N GLN A 698 68.24 -29.11 23.34
CA GLN A 698 68.26 -30.09 24.41
C GLN A 698 66.90 -30.25 25.09
N TRP A 699 66.15 -29.24 25.13
CA TRP A 699 64.84 -29.17 25.69
C TRP A 699 63.76 -29.94 24.88
N LEU A 700 63.90 -29.91 23.57
CA LEU A 700 63.05 -30.63 22.67
C LEU A 700 63.43 -32.08 22.41
N ASN A 701 64.72 -32.45 22.73
CA ASN A 701 65.25 -33.78 22.55
C ASN A 701 65.85 -34.33 23.89
N PRO A 702 65.02 -34.58 24.91
CA PRO A 702 65.50 -35.00 26.22
C PRO A 702 66.14 -36.39 26.25
N ASN A 703 66.01 -37.19 25.16
CA ASN A 703 66.51 -38.57 25.08
C ASN A 703 67.66 -38.77 24.09
N ARG A 704 68.36 -37.72 23.69
CA ARG A 704 69.60 -37.80 22.95
C ARG A 704 70.73 -37.24 23.81
N GLU A 705 71.36 -38.10 24.62
CA GLU A 705 72.75 -37.95 25.06
C GLU A 705 73.75 -38.30 23.96
#